data_c4d3f5942cf511edd8ad3fbe46a2c977
#
_entry.id   c4d3f5942cf511edd8ad3fbe46a2c977
#
_cell.length_a   1.000
_cell.length_b   1.000
_cell.length_c   1.000
_cell.angle_alpha   90.00
_cell.angle_beta   90.00
_cell.angle_gamma   90.00
#
_symmetry.space_group_name_H-M   'P 1'
#
loop_
_entity.id
_entity.type
_entity.pdbx_description
1 polymer ?
#
loop_
_entity_poly.entity_id
_entity_poly.type
_entity_poly.pdbx_seq_one_letter_code
_entity_poly.pdbx_strand_id
1 'polypeptide(L)'
;MRHLFTFIISIMFVSSWAQSSLPVPSREAKPGLRWWWLGSAVDKENLSWCLSEYAKTGVGAVEITPIYGVRDNEDKEINYLSPRWMEMFRHVDTECRRLGIEVGMSTGTGWPFGGPWVPVEEAACKAIVIDTLVGTDIKMEDVDFSPALPEKERQYARLRLLKSYPKDGGRQRIIALYESRTRQKVKRAAPGGEGFVVDHFDSTAVAHYLQHIEEAFTETNTPFPHTFFNDSYEVYGANWTPTLLEEFEKRRGYRLQDSLELFVDGDRKTVSDYRETLAEMLLENFTRQWTAWAHRHGAITRNQAHGSPANLIDCYAAVDIPEIEGFGLTDFGIRGLRKDKGYTRPNYSDLSMLKYAPSASHVTGKRYTSSETFTWLTEHFRTSLSQMKPDLDLMFCAGVNHVFFHGTPYSPKDEPWPGWRFYASVDMSPANSIWRDAPELMSYITRCQTYLQWGEPDNDFLVYLPVRDMWRNDTDNWLMMFDIHSMDKKAPDFIRTINEIDNMGFDCDYISDNLLLTTVFEKGRLATKAGTAYKAIVIPEGCIMPKEVSDHIQRLKEQGAIIITGNDRAAMERAATPEAMKSQYGLKSIRRRNAFGHHYFIANLSPEDVNAFVPLAEEGRYALWYNPMNGQYTRATFDNHRLYLNLKSGESRILICSDSDDFYPDNIAEERYPKCSSGIDITDGKWKLSFVEEHPRVRETFSLKGLQTWETLSDSAAVTMGTGVYETVVKLSSALASRQWYIDLGDVRESARVFVNGKYIGCAWAAPYILDCKNTLRQGRNTIRIEVTNLPANRIADLDRRGVTWRKMKDINVVDINYKRTTYENWGPVKSGLCGRVVLRD
;
A
#
# COMPACT_ATOMS: atom_id res chain seq x y z
N MET A 1 50.37 -39.96 5.78
CA MET A 1 50.30 -38.58 6.23
C MET A 1 48.88 -38.06 5.84
N ARG A 2 48.00 -38.00 6.83
CA ARG A 2 46.62 -37.53 6.67
C ARG A 2 46.62 -36.03 6.93
N HIS A 3 46.24 -35.22 5.96
CA HIS A 3 45.93 -33.80 6.16
C HIS A 3 44.46 -33.64 6.52
N LEU A 4 44.21 -33.25 7.75
CA LEU A 4 42.92 -32.83 8.28
C LEU A 4 42.71 -31.36 7.81
N PHE A 5 41.74 -31.12 6.97
CA PHE A 5 41.25 -29.76 6.69
C PHE A 5 40.15 -29.42 7.71
N THR A 6 40.51 -28.55 8.64
CA THR A 6 39.56 -27.97 9.59
C THR A 6 38.86 -26.78 8.92
N PHE A 7 37.60 -26.93 8.63
CA PHE A 7 36.72 -25.81 8.17
C PHE A 7 36.36 -24.98 9.42
N ILE A 8 36.94 -23.80 9.53
CA ILE A 8 36.52 -22.79 10.51
C ILE A 8 35.35 -22.05 9.90
N ILE A 9 34.11 -22.33 10.36
CA ILE A 9 32.93 -21.54 10.09
C ILE A 9 33.05 -20.30 10.95
N SER A 10 33.46 -19.18 10.36
CA SER A 10 33.33 -17.86 10.97
C SER A 10 31.84 -17.46 11.00
N ILE A 11 31.24 -17.69 12.14
CA ILE A 11 29.93 -17.07 12.46
C ILE A 11 30.22 -15.57 12.65
N MET A 12 29.97 -14.78 11.64
CA MET A 12 29.89 -13.32 11.79
C MET A 12 28.68 -13.03 12.66
N PHE A 13 28.91 -12.84 13.95
CA PHE A 13 28.01 -12.05 14.78
C PHE A 13 28.03 -10.64 14.20
N VAL A 14 27.00 -10.27 13.48
CA VAL A 14 26.70 -8.86 13.22
C VAL A 14 26.31 -8.29 14.58
N SER A 15 27.29 -7.78 15.31
CA SER A 15 27.05 -6.92 16.45
C SER A 15 26.28 -5.71 15.90
N SER A 16 25.00 -5.62 16.22
CA SER A 16 24.23 -4.39 16.04
C SER A 16 24.97 -3.33 16.87
N TRP A 17 25.69 -2.46 16.20
CA TRP A 17 26.19 -1.23 16.82
C TRP A 17 24.94 -0.49 17.29
N ALA A 18 24.78 -0.35 18.59
CA ALA A 18 23.76 0.52 19.16
C ALA A 18 23.94 1.89 18.52
N GLN A 19 22.97 2.31 17.73
CA GLN A 19 22.96 3.61 17.07
C GLN A 19 22.84 4.66 18.18
N SER A 20 23.93 5.32 18.51
CA SER A 20 24.02 6.31 19.60
C SER A 20 23.40 7.67 19.25
N SER A 21 22.68 7.75 18.13
CA SER A 21 22.06 8.98 17.65
C SER A 21 20.68 8.71 17.06
N LEU A 22 19.83 9.73 17.06
CA LEU A 22 18.54 9.70 16.37
C LEU A 22 18.73 9.39 14.88
N PRO A 23 17.76 8.69 14.24
CA PRO A 23 17.88 8.27 12.87
C PRO A 23 17.92 9.46 11.91
N VAL A 24 18.71 9.34 10.86
CA VAL A 24 18.77 10.33 9.77
C VAL A 24 18.12 9.75 8.50
N PRO A 25 17.49 10.57 7.67
CA PRO A 25 16.88 10.11 6.44
C PRO A 25 17.87 9.41 5.50
N SER A 26 17.53 8.22 5.06
CA SER A 26 18.25 7.46 4.03
C SER A 26 17.52 7.50 2.69
N ARG A 27 18.11 6.94 1.64
CA ARG A 27 17.42 6.77 0.35
C ARG A 27 16.17 5.89 0.51
N GLU A 28 16.28 4.80 1.24
CA GLU A 28 15.23 3.81 1.45
C GLU A 28 14.05 4.37 2.26
N ALA A 29 14.25 5.49 2.95
CA ALA A 29 13.15 6.22 3.60
C ALA A 29 12.40 7.17 2.64
N LYS A 30 12.90 7.40 1.43
CA LYS A 30 12.17 8.17 0.41
C LYS A 30 11.12 7.29 -0.26
N PRO A 31 9.94 7.86 -0.64
CA PRO A 31 8.92 7.09 -1.34
C PRO A 31 9.34 6.68 -2.74
N GLY A 32 8.80 5.56 -3.22
CA GLY A 32 8.92 5.10 -4.58
C GLY A 32 7.71 5.45 -5.44
N LEU A 33 7.88 5.39 -6.76
CA LEU A 33 6.82 5.55 -7.75
C LEU A 33 6.75 4.31 -8.64
N ARG A 34 5.57 3.72 -8.82
CA ARG A 34 5.29 2.82 -9.92
C ARG A 34 5.24 3.68 -11.20
N TRP A 35 6.08 3.34 -12.17
CA TRP A 35 6.28 4.12 -13.37
C TRP A 35 5.72 3.39 -14.59
N TRP A 36 4.53 3.78 -14.99
CA TRP A 36 3.79 3.17 -16.10
C TRP A 36 4.39 3.55 -17.43
N TRP A 37 4.97 2.59 -18.13
CA TRP A 37 5.48 2.76 -19.48
C TRP A 37 4.43 2.36 -20.49
N LEU A 38 3.59 3.31 -20.92
CA LEU A 38 2.51 3.10 -21.87
C LEU A 38 3.08 2.78 -23.26
N GLY A 39 2.83 1.54 -23.75
CA GLY A 39 3.40 1.03 -25.01
C GLY A 39 4.91 0.88 -24.98
N SER A 40 5.55 1.12 -23.84
CA SER A 40 6.98 1.37 -23.76
C SER A 40 7.47 2.41 -24.80
N ALA A 41 6.60 3.33 -25.20
CA ALA A 41 6.88 4.38 -26.19
C ALA A 41 7.72 5.49 -25.55
N VAL A 42 8.92 5.14 -25.14
CA VAL A 42 9.85 5.98 -24.38
C VAL A 42 11.11 6.31 -25.16
N ASP A 43 11.75 7.42 -24.82
CA ASP A 43 13.04 7.84 -25.36
C ASP A 43 13.97 8.38 -24.26
N LYS A 44 15.26 8.39 -24.53
CA LYS A 44 16.29 8.75 -23.55
C LYS A 44 16.16 10.16 -23.00
N GLU A 45 15.81 11.13 -23.85
CA GLU A 45 15.70 12.53 -23.45
C GLU A 45 14.57 12.73 -22.44
N ASN A 46 13.38 12.21 -22.76
CA ASN A 46 12.21 12.30 -21.90
C ASN A 46 12.35 11.43 -20.66
N LEU A 47 12.99 10.25 -20.73
CA LEU A 47 13.31 9.43 -19.55
C LEU A 47 14.22 10.19 -18.58
N SER A 48 15.30 10.82 -19.08
CA SER A 48 16.19 11.65 -18.25
C SER A 48 15.47 12.84 -17.63
N TRP A 49 14.56 13.48 -18.39
CA TRP A 49 13.76 14.59 -17.88
C TRP A 49 12.82 14.14 -16.74
N CYS A 50 12.06 13.06 -16.95
CA CYS A 50 11.16 12.52 -15.92
C CYS A 50 11.92 12.19 -14.63
N LEU A 51 13.04 11.46 -14.74
CA LEU A 51 13.86 11.09 -13.58
C LEU A 51 14.43 12.31 -12.85
N SER A 52 14.81 13.34 -13.59
CA SER A 52 15.28 14.60 -12.98
C SER A 52 14.17 15.31 -12.20
N GLU A 53 12.94 15.32 -12.71
CA GLU A 53 11.79 15.87 -11.99
C GLU A 53 11.46 15.03 -10.75
N TYR A 54 11.51 13.69 -10.83
CA TYR A 54 11.28 12.80 -9.68
C TYR A 54 12.35 13.00 -8.60
N ALA A 55 13.63 13.08 -8.98
CA ALA A 55 14.73 13.34 -8.04
C ALA A 55 14.56 14.68 -7.29
N LYS A 56 14.21 15.76 -8.02
CA LYS A 56 13.97 17.09 -7.44
C LYS A 56 12.80 17.09 -6.45
N THR A 57 11.81 16.25 -6.70
CA THR A 57 10.62 16.13 -5.84
C THR A 57 10.90 15.32 -4.58
N GLY A 58 11.96 14.50 -4.55
CA GLY A 58 12.36 13.71 -3.40
C GLY A 58 12.02 12.22 -3.50
N VAL A 59 11.75 11.72 -4.71
CA VAL A 59 11.54 10.29 -4.98
C VAL A 59 12.84 9.51 -4.79
N GLY A 60 12.78 8.34 -4.13
CA GLY A 60 13.91 7.47 -3.85
C GLY A 60 14.00 6.23 -4.72
N ALA A 61 12.89 5.81 -5.34
CA ALA A 61 12.83 4.63 -6.20
C ALA A 61 11.83 4.80 -7.34
N VAL A 62 12.08 4.13 -8.46
CA VAL A 62 11.09 3.96 -9.54
C VAL A 62 10.93 2.48 -9.86
N GLU A 63 9.70 2.05 -10.12
CA GLU A 63 9.37 0.71 -10.59
C GLU A 63 8.82 0.78 -12.00
N ILE A 64 9.59 0.31 -12.97
CA ILE A 64 9.16 0.28 -14.36
C ILE A 64 8.09 -0.79 -14.53
N THR A 65 6.89 -0.38 -14.95
CA THR A 65 5.79 -1.29 -15.27
C THR A 65 5.32 -1.04 -16.70
N PRO A 66 5.74 -1.86 -17.67
CA PRO A 66 5.31 -1.75 -19.06
C PRO A 66 3.85 -2.18 -19.20
N ILE A 67 3.07 -1.38 -19.91
CA ILE A 67 1.64 -1.62 -20.14
C ILE A 67 1.24 -1.26 -21.59
N TYR A 68 -0.04 -1.46 -21.91
CA TYR A 68 -0.62 -1.09 -23.22
C TYR A 68 -0.27 0.33 -23.65
N GLY A 69 -0.33 0.58 -24.96
CA GLY A 69 0.11 1.84 -25.56
C GLY A 69 -0.91 2.98 -25.54
N VAL A 70 -0.48 4.12 -26.09
CA VAL A 70 -1.25 5.35 -26.26
C VAL A 70 -1.69 5.46 -27.72
N ARG A 71 -2.96 5.87 -27.95
CA ARG A 71 -3.50 6.10 -29.31
C ARG A 71 -2.68 7.16 -30.05
N ASP A 72 -2.51 6.93 -31.34
CA ASP A 72 -1.74 7.80 -32.26
C ASP A 72 -0.25 7.91 -31.93
N ASN A 73 0.31 6.91 -31.19
CA ASN A 73 1.73 6.76 -30.89
C ASN A 73 2.21 5.31 -31.08
N GLU A 74 1.46 4.49 -31.80
CA GLU A 74 1.77 3.08 -32.02
C GLU A 74 3.10 2.89 -32.78
N ASP A 75 3.51 3.85 -33.58
CA ASP A 75 4.79 3.88 -34.29
C ASP A 75 6.01 4.06 -33.36
N LYS A 76 5.78 4.52 -32.13
CA LYS A 76 6.81 4.71 -31.10
C LYS A 76 6.88 3.56 -30.11
N GLU A 77 5.94 2.63 -30.16
CA GLU A 77 5.88 1.51 -29.23
C GLU A 77 7.13 0.63 -29.36
N ILE A 78 7.62 0.15 -28.23
CA ILE A 78 8.80 -0.73 -28.16
C ILE A 78 8.37 -2.06 -27.56
N ASN A 79 8.62 -3.14 -28.30
CA ASN A 79 8.34 -4.49 -27.80
C ASN A 79 9.12 -4.80 -26.52
N TYR A 80 8.42 -5.31 -25.53
CA TYR A 80 8.99 -5.70 -24.24
C TYR A 80 10.15 -6.69 -24.41
N LEU A 81 11.21 -6.49 -23.66
CA LEU A 81 12.47 -7.26 -23.70
C LEU A 81 13.23 -7.24 -25.01
N SER A 82 12.78 -6.50 -26.04
CA SER A 82 13.57 -6.35 -27.28
C SER A 82 14.89 -5.62 -26.98
N PRO A 83 15.92 -5.74 -27.87
CA PRO A 83 17.19 -5.03 -27.69
C PRO A 83 17.02 -3.52 -27.50
N ARG A 84 16.01 -2.92 -28.14
CA ARG A 84 15.68 -1.50 -27.97
C ARG A 84 15.08 -1.21 -26.60
N TRP A 85 14.20 -2.10 -26.10
CA TRP A 85 13.65 -1.97 -24.75
C TRP A 85 14.76 -2.07 -23.70
N MET A 86 15.65 -3.04 -23.84
CA MET A 86 16.80 -3.22 -22.95
C MET A 86 17.77 -2.03 -23.00
N GLU A 87 17.90 -1.37 -24.15
CA GLU A 87 18.66 -0.12 -24.26
C GLU A 87 18.04 1.01 -23.43
N MET A 88 16.71 1.15 -23.45
CA MET A 88 15.99 2.15 -22.64
C MET A 88 16.13 1.85 -21.15
N PHE A 89 16.01 0.56 -20.76
CA PHE A 89 16.20 0.15 -19.37
C PHE A 89 17.64 0.48 -18.88
N ARG A 90 18.68 0.16 -19.65
CA ARG A 90 20.07 0.52 -19.29
C ARG A 90 20.26 2.03 -19.15
N HIS A 91 19.60 2.81 -19.99
CA HIS A 91 19.63 4.27 -19.85
C HIS A 91 19.01 4.72 -18.52
N VAL A 92 17.86 4.17 -18.15
CA VAL A 92 17.21 4.44 -16.86
C VAL A 92 18.11 4.04 -15.69
N ASP A 93 18.68 2.84 -15.71
CA ASP A 93 19.60 2.38 -14.66
C ASP A 93 20.77 3.36 -14.48
N THR A 94 21.37 3.81 -15.59
CA THR A 94 22.47 4.77 -15.57
C THR A 94 22.06 6.12 -14.97
N GLU A 95 20.93 6.66 -15.40
CA GLU A 95 20.41 7.93 -14.88
C GLU A 95 19.98 7.84 -13.42
N CYS A 96 19.35 6.74 -13.03
CA CYS A 96 18.95 6.51 -11.64
C CYS A 96 20.16 6.42 -10.70
N ARG A 97 21.23 5.72 -11.11
CA ARG A 97 22.50 5.70 -10.35
C ARG A 97 23.08 7.11 -10.21
N ARG A 98 23.07 7.92 -11.26
CA ARG A 98 23.53 9.31 -11.23
C ARG A 98 22.69 10.18 -10.27
N LEU A 99 21.38 9.93 -10.17
CA LEU A 99 20.44 10.73 -9.38
C LEU A 99 20.23 10.19 -7.96
N GLY A 100 20.80 9.02 -7.63
CA GLY A 100 20.61 8.36 -6.35
C GLY A 100 19.20 7.78 -6.17
N ILE A 101 18.54 7.38 -7.27
CA ILE A 101 17.24 6.71 -7.32
C ILE A 101 17.47 5.21 -7.49
N GLU A 102 16.65 4.37 -6.85
CA GLU A 102 16.66 2.92 -7.02
C GLU A 102 15.78 2.53 -8.22
N VAL A 103 16.20 1.51 -8.96
CA VAL A 103 15.43 0.96 -10.09
C VAL A 103 14.87 -0.40 -9.74
N GLY A 104 13.57 -0.52 -9.77
CA GLY A 104 12.82 -1.77 -9.80
C GLY A 104 12.06 -1.94 -11.10
N MET A 105 11.49 -3.14 -11.30
CA MET A 105 10.56 -3.39 -12.40
C MET A 105 9.57 -4.50 -12.04
N SER A 106 8.39 -4.48 -12.68
CA SER A 106 7.48 -5.62 -12.64
C SER A 106 8.09 -6.83 -13.36
N THR A 107 7.82 -8.03 -12.85
CA THR A 107 8.32 -9.27 -13.47
C THR A 107 7.41 -9.68 -14.64
N GLY A 108 7.35 -8.81 -15.66
CA GLY A 108 6.48 -8.98 -16.81
C GLY A 108 5.88 -7.64 -17.26
N THR A 109 4.83 -7.73 -18.08
CA THR A 109 4.05 -6.56 -18.50
C THR A 109 2.65 -6.65 -17.92
N GLY A 110 2.09 -5.53 -17.45
CA GLY A 110 0.82 -5.58 -16.73
C GLY A 110 0.85 -6.61 -15.60
N TRP A 111 -0.21 -7.43 -15.49
CA TRP A 111 -0.35 -8.51 -14.50
C TRP A 111 -1.43 -9.54 -14.90
N PRO A 112 -1.47 -10.77 -14.33
CA PRO A 112 -0.39 -11.47 -13.63
C PRO A 112 0.71 -11.96 -14.58
N PHE A 113 1.71 -12.72 -14.07
CA PHE A 113 2.80 -13.27 -14.88
C PHE A 113 2.29 -14.02 -16.10
N GLY A 114 2.85 -13.70 -17.27
CA GLY A 114 2.48 -14.28 -18.54
C GLY A 114 3.09 -13.50 -19.70
N GLY A 115 2.90 -14.04 -20.91
CA GLY A 115 3.46 -13.40 -22.10
C GLY A 115 3.34 -14.29 -23.35
N PRO A 116 3.83 -13.82 -24.50
CA PRO A 116 3.76 -14.57 -25.75
C PRO A 116 4.65 -15.84 -25.76
N TRP A 117 5.63 -15.90 -24.86
CA TRP A 117 6.51 -17.05 -24.68
C TRP A 117 5.93 -18.13 -23.76
N VAL A 118 4.72 -17.94 -23.22
CA VAL A 118 4.00 -18.96 -22.47
C VAL A 118 3.16 -19.79 -23.45
N PRO A 119 3.56 -21.03 -23.78
CA PRO A 119 2.75 -21.89 -24.64
C PRO A 119 1.47 -22.29 -23.92
N VAL A 120 0.46 -22.74 -24.67
CA VAL A 120 -0.84 -23.13 -24.12
C VAL A 120 -0.73 -24.27 -23.10
N GLU A 121 0.26 -25.15 -23.27
CA GLU A 121 0.54 -26.27 -22.37
C GLU A 121 1.05 -25.84 -20.99
N GLU A 122 1.63 -24.68 -20.90
CA GLU A 122 2.16 -24.08 -19.65
C GLU A 122 1.27 -22.95 -19.10
N ALA A 123 0.13 -22.70 -19.76
CA ALA A 123 -0.82 -21.69 -19.31
C ALA A 123 -1.67 -22.19 -18.14
N ALA A 124 -2.18 -21.23 -17.35
CA ALA A 124 -3.01 -21.48 -16.18
C ALA A 124 -4.15 -22.48 -16.43
N CYS A 125 -4.22 -23.49 -15.58
CA CYS A 125 -5.07 -24.66 -15.70
C CYS A 125 -6.35 -24.58 -14.89
N LYS A 126 -7.38 -25.30 -15.35
CA LYS A 126 -8.61 -25.53 -14.59
C LYS A 126 -9.10 -26.96 -14.77
N ALA A 127 -9.81 -27.48 -13.77
CA ALA A 127 -10.57 -28.72 -13.87
C ALA A 127 -12.01 -28.43 -14.30
N ILE A 128 -12.57 -29.36 -15.10
CA ILE A 128 -13.97 -29.39 -15.48
C ILE A 128 -14.49 -30.78 -15.10
N VAL A 129 -15.60 -30.82 -14.35
CA VAL A 129 -16.23 -32.08 -13.97
C VAL A 129 -17.51 -32.26 -14.74
N ILE A 130 -17.68 -33.49 -15.28
CA ILE A 130 -18.95 -33.99 -15.76
C ILE A 130 -19.40 -35.06 -14.77
N ASP A 131 -20.56 -34.86 -14.18
CA ASP A 131 -21.19 -35.74 -13.21
C ASP A 131 -22.56 -36.14 -13.74
N THR A 132 -22.77 -37.46 -13.97
CA THR A 132 -23.98 -37.96 -14.60
C THR A 132 -24.38 -39.31 -14.08
N LEU A 133 -25.68 -39.61 -14.14
CA LEU A 133 -26.27 -40.91 -13.81
C LEU A 133 -26.65 -41.67 -15.12
N VAL A 134 -26.14 -42.88 -15.25
CA VAL A 134 -26.46 -43.76 -16.36
C VAL A 134 -26.93 -45.12 -15.87
N GLY A 135 -27.49 -45.97 -16.76
CA GLY A 135 -27.82 -47.34 -16.44
C GLY A 135 -26.57 -48.20 -16.22
N THR A 136 -26.68 -49.22 -15.37
CA THR A 136 -25.56 -50.16 -15.12
C THR A 136 -25.20 -51.05 -16.31
N ASP A 137 -26.05 -51.10 -17.34
CA ASP A 137 -25.83 -51.74 -18.64
C ASP A 137 -24.84 -50.97 -19.51
N ILE A 138 -24.62 -49.68 -19.23
CA ILE A 138 -23.70 -48.82 -19.97
C ILE A 138 -22.29 -49.00 -19.39
N LYS A 139 -21.36 -49.46 -20.21
CA LYS A 139 -19.95 -49.52 -19.81
C LYS A 139 -19.34 -48.15 -19.89
N MET A 140 -18.61 -47.77 -18.85
CA MET A 140 -17.97 -46.48 -18.72
C MET A 140 -17.02 -46.14 -19.89
N GLU A 141 -16.31 -47.14 -20.40
CA GLU A 141 -15.37 -47.05 -21.51
C GLU A 141 -16.05 -46.77 -22.86
N ASP A 142 -17.36 -47.05 -22.99
CA ASP A 142 -18.15 -46.83 -24.22
C ASP A 142 -18.80 -45.43 -24.24
N VAL A 143 -18.64 -44.60 -23.17
CA VAL A 143 -19.25 -43.29 -23.08
C VAL A 143 -18.28 -42.22 -23.48
N ASP A 144 -18.59 -41.47 -24.55
CA ASP A 144 -17.90 -40.24 -24.87
C ASP A 144 -18.54 -39.06 -24.11
N PHE A 145 -17.81 -38.50 -23.13
CA PHE A 145 -18.26 -37.37 -22.34
C PHE A 145 -17.90 -36.03 -22.99
N SER A 146 -17.13 -35.98 -24.06
CA SER A 146 -16.72 -34.76 -24.73
C SER A 146 -17.88 -33.88 -25.24
N PRO A 147 -19.03 -34.43 -25.68
CA PRO A 147 -20.19 -33.61 -26.02
C PRO A 147 -20.81 -32.85 -24.87
N ALA A 148 -20.64 -33.35 -23.63
CA ALA A 148 -21.11 -32.65 -22.43
C ALA A 148 -20.22 -31.45 -22.00
N LEU A 149 -18.99 -31.38 -22.54
CA LEU A 149 -18.12 -30.22 -22.30
C LEU A 149 -18.67 -28.99 -23.04
N PRO A 150 -18.53 -27.78 -22.45
CA PRO A 150 -18.76 -26.53 -23.17
C PRO A 150 -17.99 -26.55 -24.52
N GLU A 151 -18.63 -26.14 -25.61
CA GLU A 151 -18.07 -26.21 -26.95
C GLU A 151 -16.65 -25.61 -27.04
N LYS A 152 -16.46 -24.48 -26.43
CA LYS A 152 -15.16 -23.77 -26.37
C LYS A 152 -14.05 -24.51 -25.61
N GLU A 153 -14.40 -25.55 -24.84
CA GLU A 153 -13.43 -26.33 -24.05
C GLU A 153 -13.02 -27.64 -24.77
N ARG A 154 -13.85 -28.17 -25.66
CA ARG A 154 -13.69 -29.52 -26.27
C ARG A 154 -12.31 -29.74 -26.87
N GLN A 155 -11.73 -28.72 -27.52
CA GLN A 155 -10.43 -28.86 -28.17
C GLN A 155 -9.23 -28.81 -27.21
N TYR A 156 -9.45 -28.30 -25.98
CA TYR A 156 -8.39 -28.10 -24.98
C TYR A 156 -8.50 -29.08 -23.82
N ALA A 157 -9.69 -29.63 -23.58
CA ALA A 157 -9.95 -30.50 -22.44
C ALA A 157 -9.33 -31.89 -22.65
N ARG A 158 -8.62 -32.37 -21.64
CA ARG A 158 -8.03 -33.73 -21.61
C ARG A 158 -8.60 -34.48 -20.40
N LEU A 159 -9.13 -35.69 -20.64
CA LEU A 159 -9.63 -36.54 -19.57
C LEU A 159 -8.48 -36.94 -18.63
N ARG A 160 -8.62 -36.70 -17.34
CA ARG A 160 -7.64 -37.04 -16.29
C ARG A 160 -8.13 -38.18 -15.42
N LEU A 161 -9.39 -38.14 -15.02
CA LEU A 161 -9.99 -39.16 -14.17
C LEU A 161 -11.37 -39.54 -14.72
N LEU A 162 -11.64 -40.84 -14.65
CA LEU A 162 -12.94 -41.41 -15.00
C LEU A 162 -13.27 -42.47 -13.94
N LYS A 163 -14.35 -42.28 -13.19
CA LYS A 163 -14.77 -43.17 -12.10
C LYS A 163 -16.25 -43.43 -12.17
N SER A 164 -16.64 -44.66 -11.81
CA SER A 164 -18.03 -45.08 -11.71
C SER A 164 -18.34 -45.52 -10.27
N TYR A 165 -19.50 -45.15 -9.81
CA TYR A 165 -19.98 -45.46 -8.46
C TYR A 165 -21.39 -46.04 -8.55
N PRO A 166 -21.61 -47.27 -8.06
CA PRO A 166 -22.93 -47.90 -8.03
C PRO A 166 -23.91 -47.04 -7.23
N LYS A 167 -25.15 -46.94 -7.76
CA LYS A 167 -26.29 -46.27 -7.12
C LYS A 167 -27.51 -47.20 -7.17
N ASP A 168 -28.49 -46.90 -6.32
CA ASP A 168 -29.71 -47.67 -6.27
C ASP A 168 -30.51 -47.63 -7.57
N GLY A 169 -31.36 -48.64 -7.81
CA GLY A 169 -32.26 -48.71 -8.95
C GLY A 169 -31.59 -49.01 -10.28
N GLY A 170 -30.51 -49.83 -10.28
CA GLY A 170 -29.82 -50.24 -11.52
C GLY A 170 -29.13 -49.10 -12.24
N ARG A 171 -28.65 -48.08 -11.49
CA ARG A 171 -27.92 -46.93 -12.02
C ARG A 171 -26.49 -46.88 -11.47
N GLN A 172 -25.66 -46.18 -12.17
CA GLN A 172 -24.32 -45.81 -11.74
C GLN A 172 -24.10 -44.33 -11.97
N ARG A 173 -23.40 -43.67 -11.03
CA ARG A 173 -22.90 -42.31 -11.17
C ARG A 173 -21.53 -42.36 -11.84
N ILE A 174 -21.37 -41.63 -12.89
CA ILE A 174 -20.08 -41.51 -13.57
C ILE A 174 -19.56 -40.08 -13.35
N ILE A 175 -18.34 -39.99 -12.84
CA ILE A 175 -17.61 -38.74 -12.69
C ILE A 175 -16.42 -38.74 -13.64
N ALA A 176 -16.41 -37.79 -14.58
CA ALA A 176 -15.32 -37.56 -15.51
C ALA A 176 -14.69 -36.18 -15.20
N LEU A 177 -13.42 -36.17 -14.81
CA LEU A 177 -12.68 -34.95 -14.56
C LEU A 177 -11.73 -34.67 -15.72
N TYR A 178 -11.92 -33.51 -16.33
CA TYR A 178 -11.10 -33.01 -17.42
C TYR A 178 -10.22 -31.88 -16.95
N GLU A 179 -8.95 -31.89 -17.36
CA GLU A 179 -8.07 -30.74 -17.32
C GLU A 179 -8.29 -29.88 -18.55
N SER A 180 -8.38 -28.59 -18.39
CA SER A 180 -8.41 -27.60 -19.47
C SER A 180 -7.62 -26.37 -19.11
N ARG A 181 -7.58 -25.36 -19.98
CA ARG A 181 -6.88 -24.12 -19.76
C ARG A 181 -7.86 -22.99 -19.44
N THR A 182 -7.50 -22.07 -18.54
CA THR A 182 -8.32 -20.89 -18.28
C THR A 182 -8.35 -19.97 -19.48
N ARG A 183 -7.28 -19.94 -20.26
CA ARG A 183 -7.04 -19.04 -21.39
C ARG A 183 -7.05 -17.58 -21.01
N GLN A 184 -6.86 -17.31 -19.74
CA GLN A 184 -6.65 -15.95 -19.26
C GLN A 184 -5.42 -15.35 -19.94
N LYS A 185 -5.56 -14.12 -20.40
CA LYS A 185 -4.46 -13.31 -20.92
C LYS A 185 -3.95 -12.34 -19.87
N VAL A 186 -2.70 -11.95 -20.01
CA VAL A 186 -2.12 -10.86 -19.22
C VAL A 186 -3.00 -9.61 -19.32
N LYS A 187 -3.35 -9.04 -18.20
CA LYS A 187 -4.09 -7.78 -18.15
C LYS A 187 -3.15 -6.61 -18.41
N ARG A 188 -3.62 -5.64 -19.18
CA ARG A 188 -2.85 -4.41 -19.45
C ARG A 188 -1.48 -4.66 -20.09
N ALA A 189 -1.30 -5.76 -20.77
CA ALA A 189 -0.03 -6.13 -21.41
C ALA A 189 0.52 -5.02 -22.30
N ALA A 190 1.84 -4.85 -22.28
CA ALA A 190 2.55 -3.99 -23.21
C ALA A 190 2.75 -4.69 -24.57
N PRO A 191 3.06 -3.96 -25.65
CA PRO A 191 3.50 -4.55 -26.91
C PRO A 191 4.64 -5.56 -26.70
N GLY A 192 4.52 -6.75 -27.24
CA GLY A 192 5.46 -7.86 -27.05
C GLY A 192 5.33 -8.59 -25.71
N GLY A 193 4.33 -8.23 -24.89
CA GLY A 193 4.01 -8.92 -23.64
C GLY A 193 2.63 -9.59 -23.64
N GLU A 194 1.88 -9.52 -24.74
CA GLU A 194 0.53 -10.08 -24.85
C GLU A 194 0.61 -11.60 -24.97
N GLY A 195 0.08 -12.32 -24.01
CA GLY A 195 0.12 -13.76 -24.00
C GLY A 195 -0.77 -14.40 -22.94
N PHE A 196 -0.60 -15.69 -22.77
CA PHE A 196 -1.29 -16.43 -21.72
C PHE A 196 -0.65 -16.17 -20.36
N VAL A 197 -1.48 -16.20 -19.33
CA VAL A 197 -1.03 -16.26 -17.94
C VAL A 197 -0.42 -17.63 -17.67
N VAL A 198 0.77 -17.67 -17.08
CA VAL A 198 1.50 -18.90 -16.75
C VAL A 198 0.77 -19.70 -15.66
N ASP A 199 0.94 -21.02 -15.66
CA ASP A 199 0.48 -21.88 -14.56
C ASP A 199 1.36 -21.66 -13.31
N HIS A 200 0.86 -20.90 -12.35
CA HIS A 200 1.58 -20.58 -11.12
C HIS A 200 1.74 -21.78 -10.17
N PHE A 201 1.06 -22.89 -10.42
CA PHE A 201 1.23 -24.12 -9.64
C PHE A 201 2.27 -25.06 -10.23
N ASP A 202 2.69 -24.85 -11.48
CA ASP A 202 3.68 -25.67 -12.19
C ASP A 202 5.08 -25.05 -12.11
N SER A 203 5.97 -25.69 -11.37
CA SER A 203 7.34 -25.20 -11.20
C SER A 203 8.15 -25.11 -12.50
N THR A 204 7.85 -25.98 -13.47
CA THR A 204 8.51 -26.00 -14.78
C THR A 204 8.05 -24.83 -15.63
N ALA A 205 6.74 -24.58 -15.68
CA ALA A 205 6.18 -23.43 -16.38
C ALA A 205 6.70 -22.09 -15.83
N VAL A 206 6.76 -21.95 -14.50
CA VAL A 206 7.33 -20.77 -13.85
C VAL A 206 8.84 -20.64 -14.15
N ALA A 207 9.60 -21.75 -14.18
CA ALA A 207 11.01 -21.71 -14.52
C ALA A 207 11.26 -21.23 -15.95
N HIS A 208 10.51 -21.74 -16.93
CA HIS A 208 10.60 -21.31 -18.33
C HIS A 208 10.21 -19.84 -18.51
N TYR A 209 9.16 -19.40 -17.78
CA TYR A 209 8.77 -18.00 -17.77
C TYR A 209 9.90 -17.07 -17.32
N LEU A 210 10.54 -17.39 -16.21
CA LEU A 210 11.63 -16.61 -15.63
C LEU A 210 12.91 -16.66 -16.47
N GLN A 211 13.19 -17.83 -17.08
CA GLN A 211 14.33 -18.01 -17.98
C GLN A 211 14.30 -17.04 -19.16
N HIS A 212 13.14 -16.82 -19.77
CA HIS A 212 13.00 -15.88 -20.88
C HIS A 212 13.40 -14.44 -20.49
N ILE A 213 13.05 -14.01 -19.26
CA ILE A 213 13.47 -12.70 -18.74
C ILE A 213 14.99 -12.68 -18.51
N GLU A 214 15.53 -13.74 -17.89
CA GLU A 214 16.96 -13.90 -17.64
C GLU A 214 17.79 -13.83 -18.94
N GLU A 215 17.35 -14.51 -19.98
CA GLU A 215 17.99 -14.50 -21.31
C GLU A 215 18.09 -13.09 -21.88
N ALA A 216 17.00 -12.30 -21.83
CA ALA A 216 16.98 -10.94 -22.35
C ALA A 216 17.99 -10.01 -21.65
N PHE A 217 18.10 -10.11 -20.33
CA PHE A 217 19.10 -9.36 -19.57
C PHE A 217 20.53 -9.80 -19.86
N THR A 218 20.75 -11.11 -19.92
CA THR A 218 22.07 -11.69 -20.12
C THR A 218 22.60 -11.47 -21.52
N GLU A 219 21.82 -11.73 -22.57
CA GLU A 219 22.19 -11.57 -23.96
C GLU A 219 22.51 -10.12 -24.34
N THR A 220 21.83 -9.18 -23.70
CA THR A 220 22.05 -7.75 -23.93
C THR A 220 23.06 -7.13 -23.00
N ASN A 221 23.67 -7.91 -22.08
CA ASN A 221 24.56 -7.42 -21.03
C ASN A 221 23.95 -6.23 -20.26
N THR A 222 22.68 -6.37 -19.88
CA THR A 222 21.94 -5.36 -19.10
C THR A 222 22.00 -5.74 -17.62
N PRO A 223 22.30 -4.80 -16.71
CA PRO A 223 22.24 -5.08 -15.29
C PRO A 223 20.79 -5.40 -14.87
N PHE A 224 20.64 -6.40 -13.98
CA PHE A 224 19.33 -6.68 -13.38
C PHE A 224 18.86 -5.50 -12.51
N PRO A 225 17.55 -5.25 -12.38
CA PRO A 225 17.02 -4.25 -11.46
C PRO A 225 17.36 -4.62 -10.01
N HIS A 226 17.34 -3.64 -9.13
CA HIS A 226 17.49 -3.91 -7.70
C HIS A 226 16.32 -4.73 -7.16
N THR A 227 15.09 -4.43 -7.61
CA THR A 227 13.87 -5.06 -7.12
C THR A 227 13.01 -5.56 -8.27
N PHE A 228 12.60 -6.82 -8.21
CA PHE A 228 11.51 -7.35 -9.03
C PHE A 228 10.19 -7.27 -8.27
N PHE A 229 9.14 -6.84 -8.96
CA PHE A 229 7.81 -6.69 -8.39
C PHE A 229 6.82 -7.68 -8.98
N ASN A 230 5.92 -8.18 -8.13
CA ASN A 230 4.71 -8.91 -8.51
C ASN A 230 3.48 -8.22 -7.92
N ASP A 231 2.52 -7.90 -8.77
CA ASP A 231 1.22 -7.31 -8.44
C ASP A 231 0.29 -8.33 -7.77
N SER A 232 -0.90 -7.91 -7.35
CA SER A 232 -1.92 -8.76 -6.73
C SER A 232 -2.21 -10.00 -7.58
N TYR A 233 -2.46 -11.12 -6.88
CA TYR A 233 -2.74 -12.39 -7.54
C TYR A 233 -4.12 -12.36 -8.19
N GLU A 234 -4.14 -12.27 -9.51
CA GLU A 234 -5.37 -12.17 -10.28
C GLU A 234 -5.52 -13.29 -11.33
N VAL A 235 -5.14 -14.52 -10.97
CA VAL A 235 -5.28 -15.70 -11.82
C VAL A 235 -6.62 -16.36 -11.55
N TYR A 236 -7.63 -15.98 -12.33
CA TYR A 236 -9.00 -16.41 -12.08
C TYR A 236 -9.32 -17.79 -12.62
N GLY A 237 -9.97 -18.61 -11.79
CA GLY A 237 -10.45 -19.93 -12.14
C GLY A 237 -9.35 -20.99 -12.37
N ALA A 238 -8.10 -20.65 -12.06
CA ALA A 238 -6.99 -21.61 -12.09
C ALA A 238 -7.03 -22.46 -10.82
N ASN A 239 -7.69 -23.61 -10.93
CA ASN A 239 -7.90 -24.53 -9.82
C ASN A 239 -7.31 -25.92 -10.06
N TRP A 240 -6.43 -26.07 -11.03
CA TRP A 240 -5.80 -27.32 -11.43
C TRP A 240 -4.39 -27.08 -11.97
N THR A 241 -3.57 -28.14 -11.96
CA THR A 241 -2.28 -28.21 -12.66
C THR A 241 -2.00 -29.67 -13.03
N PRO A 242 -1.21 -29.97 -14.06
CA PRO A 242 -0.95 -31.34 -14.51
C PRO A 242 -0.43 -32.31 -13.44
N THR A 243 0.36 -31.83 -12.49
CA THR A 243 1.01 -32.61 -11.43
C THR A 243 0.18 -32.71 -10.14
N LEU A 244 -1.03 -32.14 -10.12
CA LEU A 244 -1.81 -32.00 -8.90
C LEU A 244 -2.12 -33.32 -8.21
N LEU A 245 -2.46 -34.35 -8.93
CA LEU A 245 -2.83 -35.66 -8.33
C LEU A 245 -1.65 -36.31 -7.61
N GLU A 246 -0.46 -36.19 -8.15
CA GLU A 246 0.77 -36.72 -7.58
C GLU A 246 1.17 -35.88 -6.34
N GLU A 247 1.12 -34.57 -6.44
CA GLU A 247 1.43 -33.66 -5.33
C GLU A 247 0.40 -33.77 -4.20
N PHE A 248 -0.88 -34.02 -4.52
CA PHE A 248 -1.90 -34.29 -3.52
C PHE A 248 -1.60 -35.56 -2.73
N GLU A 249 -1.34 -36.69 -3.42
CA GLU A 249 -1.00 -37.96 -2.78
C GLU A 249 0.23 -37.82 -1.88
N LYS A 250 1.28 -37.21 -2.39
CA LYS A 250 2.52 -36.97 -1.68
C LYS A 250 2.34 -36.13 -0.41
N ARG A 251 1.52 -35.09 -0.47
CA ARG A 251 1.34 -34.12 0.63
C ARG A 251 0.25 -34.56 1.63
N ARG A 252 -0.81 -35.17 1.15
CA ARG A 252 -1.97 -35.54 1.98
C ARG A 252 -1.93 -37.00 2.45
N GLY A 253 -1.08 -37.85 1.87
CA GLY A 253 -0.91 -39.25 2.26
C GLY A 253 -2.04 -40.18 1.79
N TYR A 254 -2.92 -39.71 0.89
CA TYR A 254 -3.95 -40.51 0.23
C TYR A 254 -4.24 -39.99 -1.18
N ARG A 255 -4.88 -40.80 -2.00
CA ARG A 255 -5.12 -40.45 -3.40
C ARG A 255 -6.47 -39.75 -3.56
N LEU A 256 -6.47 -38.60 -4.20
CA LEU A 256 -7.69 -37.83 -4.50
C LEU A 256 -8.64 -38.67 -5.38
N GLN A 257 -8.07 -39.50 -6.29
CA GLN A 257 -8.80 -40.39 -7.19
C GLN A 257 -9.70 -41.38 -6.42
N ASP A 258 -9.30 -41.80 -5.22
CA ASP A 258 -10.05 -42.73 -4.38
C ASP A 258 -11.15 -42.05 -3.55
N SER A 259 -11.06 -40.73 -3.41
CA SER A 259 -12.03 -39.85 -2.75
C SER A 259 -12.78 -38.93 -3.71
N LEU A 260 -12.74 -39.19 -5.01
CA LEU A 260 -13.27 -38.28 -6.05
C LEU A 260 -14.76 -37.97 -5.87
N GLU A 261 -15.57 -38.98 -5.51
CA GLU A 261 -17.00 -38.76 -5.23
C GLU A 261 -17.20 -37.82 -4.05
N LEU A 262 -16.50 -38.02 -2.92
CA LEU A 262 -16.55 -37.16 -1.78
C LEU A 262 -16.11 -35.73 -2.11
N PHE A 263 -15.05 -35.60 -2.89
CA PHE A 263 -14.53 -34.31 -3.35
C PHE A 263 -15.56 -33.54 -4.17
N VAL A 264 -16.19 -34.21 -5.15
CA VAL A 264 -17.22 -33.61 -6.01
C VAL A 264 -18.48 -33.25 -5.21
N ASP A 265 -18.82 -34.04 -4.18
CA ASP A 265 -19.94 -33.79 -3.27
C ASP A 265 -19.64 -32.70 -2.23
N GLY A 266 -18.45 -32.11 -2.23
CA GLY A 266 -18.09 -31.03 -1.33
C GLY A 266 -17.75 -31.49 0.09
N ASP A 267 -17.18 -32.72 0.27
CA ASP A 267 -16.70 -33.14 1.59
C ASP A 267 -15.66 -32.16 2.13
N ARG A 268 -15.96 -31.64 3.30
CA ARG A 268 -15.18 -30.55 3.93
C ARG A 268 -13.71 -30.90 4.11
N LYS A 269 -13.40 -32.14 4.47
CA LYS A 269 -12.01 -32.57 4.65
C LYS A 269 -11.28 -32.61 3.29
N THR A 270 -11.87 -33.31 2.32
CA THR A 270 -11.25 -33.53 1.02
C THR A 270 -11.06 -32.20 0.25
N VAL A 271 -12.04 -31.29 0.30
CA VAL A 271 -11.95 -29.96 -0.32
C VAL A 271 -10.89 -29.10 0.40
N SER A 272 -10.81 -29.15 1.73
CA SER A 272 -9.77 -28.43 2.49
C SER A 272 -8.38 -28.95 2.15
N ASP A 273 -8.18 -30.27 2.09
CA ASP A 273 -6.90 -30.88 1.73
C ASP A 273 -6.48 -30.55 0.29
N TYR A 274 -7.46 -30.44 -0.62
CA TYR A 274 -7.23 -30.00 -2.00
C TYR A 274 -6.73 -28.54 -2.06
N ARG A 275 -7.41 -27.64 -1.37
CA ARG A 275 -7.04 -26.21 -1.30
C ARG A 275 -5.69 -26.01 -0.66
N GLU A 276 -5.39 -26.74 0.41
CA GLU A 276 -4.08 -26.72 1.07
C GLU A 276 -2.98 -27.21 0.12
N THR A 277 -3.25 -28.22 -0.69
CA THR A 277 -2.29 -28.71 -1.69
C THR A 277 -1.97 -27.62 -2.73
N LEU A 278 -2.99 -26.96 -3.28
CA LEU A 278 -2.79 -25.83 -4.20
C LEU A 278 -2.05 -24.66 -3.55
N ALA A 279 -2.37 -24.35 -2.28
CA ALA A 279 -1.71 -23.29 -1.53
C ALA A 279 -0.21 -23.54 -1.34
N GLU A 280 0.15 -24.76 -0.96
CA GLU A 280 1.55 -25.17 -0.81
C GLU A 280 2.29 -25.15 -2.16
N MET A 281 1.65 -25.63 -3.23
CA MET A 281 2.23 -25.59 -4.57
C MET A 281 2.45 -24.16 -5.05
N LEU A 282 1.50 -23.23 -4.83
CA LEU A 282 1.68 -21.82 -5.16
C LEU A 282 2.87 -21.21 -4.42
N LEU A 283 2.95 -21.47 -3.11
CA LEU A 283 4.03 -20.95 -2.27
C LEU A 283 5.41 -21.45 -2.73
N GLU A 284 5.53 -22.74 -3.03
CA GLU A 284 6.80 -23.38 -3.38
C GLU A 284 7.19 -23.14 -4.84
N ASN A 285 6.26 -23.40 -5.76
CA ASN A 285 6.53 -23.43 -7.20
C ASN A 285 6.51 -22.04 -7.85
N PHE A 286 5.85 -21.07 -7.21
CA PHE A 286 5.82 -19.70 -7.68
C PHE A 286 6.59 -18.74 -6.75
N THR A 287 6.08 -18.47 -5.55
CA THR A 287 6.59 -17.36 -4.73
C THR A 287 8.04 -17.59 -4.32
N ARG A 288 8.35 -18.76 -3.76
CA ARG A 288 9.73 -19.09 -3.34
C ARG A 288 10.68 -19.27 -4.52
N GLN A 289 10.20 -19.89 -5.59
CA GLN A 289 11.00 -20.11 -6.81
C GLN A 289 11.39 -18.78 -7.46
N TRP A 290 10.44 -17.86 -7.60
CA TRP A 290 10.67 -16.52 -8.12
C TRP A 290 11.64 -15.72 -7.23
N THR A 291 11.44 -15.75 -5.91
CA THR A 291 12.36 -15.09 -4.97
C THR A 291 13.78 -15.67 -5.07
N ALA A 292 13.91 -16.98 -5.11
CA ALA A 292 15.22 -17.64 -5.28
C ALA A 292 15.87 -17.31 -6.64
N TRP A 293 15.08 -17.18 -7.70
CA TRP A 293 15.55 -16.74 -9.01
C TRP A 293 16.08 -15.29 -8.95
N ALA A 294 15.34 -14.37 -8.38
CA ALA A 294 15.77 -12.98 -8.23
C ALA A 294 17.09 -12.89 -7.43
N HIS A 295 17.22 -13.64 -6.33
CA HIS A 295 18.44 -13.68 -5.53
C HIS A 295 19.67 -14.18 -6.30
N ARG A 296 19.52 -15.14 -7.21
CA ARG A 296 20.63 -15.61 -8.07
C ARG A 296 21.20 -14.49 -8.96
N HIS A 297 20.40 -13.47 -9.24
CA HIS A 297 20.77 -12.30 -10.04
C HIS A 297 21.10 -11.05 -9.20
N GLY A 298 21.22 -11.22 -7.87
CA GLY A 298 21.52 -10.11 -6.96
C GLY A 298 20.39 -9.11 -6.75
N ALA A 299 19.18 -9.47 -7.19
CA ALA A 299 17.96 -8.69 -7.00
C ALA A 299 17.17 -9.19 -5.79
N ILE A 300 16.27 -8.36 -5.29
CA ILE A 300 15.29 -8.71 -4.25
C ILE A 300 13.87 -8.68 -4.83
N THR A 301 12.91 -9.23 -4.07
CA THR A 301 11.51 -9.32 -4.50
C THR A 301 10.60 -8.46 -3.63
N ARG A 302 9.62 -7.81 -4.27
CA ARG A 302 8.49 -7.12 -3.64
C ARG A 302 7.20 -7.68 -4.20
N ASN A 303 6.25 -8.05 -3.31
CA ASN A 303 5.09 -8.84 -3.71
C ASN A 303 3.81 -8.42 -3.00
N GLN A 304 2.74 -8.28 -3.79
CA GLN A 304 1.38 -8.27 -3.30
C GLN A 304 0.84 -9.71 -3.32
N ALA A 305 0.58 -10.27 -2.15
CA ALA A 305 0.11 -11.66 -2.05
C ALA A 305 -1.42 -11.78 -2.00
N HIS A 306 -2.15 -10.69 -1.74
CA HIS A 306 -3.62 -10.73 -1.70
C HIS A 306 -4.21 -11.17 -3.04
N GLY A 307 -5.36 -11.83 -3.00
CA GLY A 307 -5.92 -12.57 -4.12
C GLY A 307 -5.41 -14.01 -4.23
N SER A 308 -4.30 -14.36 -3.59
CA SER A 308 -3.76 -15.74 -3.63
C SER A 308 -4.72 -16.75 -3.02
N PRO A 309 -4.79 -17.99 -3.54
CA PRO A 309 -5.53 -19.11 -2.92
C PRO A 309 -4.73 -19.79 -1.81
N ALA A 310 -3.84 -19.08 -1.13
CA ALA A 310 -2.95 -19.58 -0.11
C ALA A 310 -2.99 -18.70 1.14
N ASN A 311 -2.40 -19.16 2.25
CA ASN A 311 -2.25 -18.33 3.44
C ASN A 311 -1.43 -17.10 3.10
N LEU A 312 -2.05 -15.92 3.18
CA LEU A 312 -1.42 -14.65 2.80
C LEU A 312 -0.14 -14.38 3.60
N ILE A 313 -0.13 -14.73 4.89
CA ILE A 313 1.05 -14.51 5.75
C ILE A 313 2.25 -15.32 5.25
N ASP A 314 2.04 -16.57 4.82
CA ASP A 314 3.12 -17.40 4.29
C ASP A 314 3.63 -16.86 2.94
N CYS A 315 2.73 -16.41 2.06
CA CYS A 315 3.10 -15.83 0.77
C CYS A 315 3.86 -14.50 0.94
N TYR A 316 3.42 -13.63 1.84
CA TYR A 316 4.14 -12.42 2.19
C TYR A 316 5.50 -12.71 2.86
N ALA A 317 5.55 -13.73 3.71
CA ALA A 317 6.79 -14.13 4.38
C ALA A 317 7.87 -14.69 3.43
N ALA A 318 7.46 -15.19 2.25
CA ALA A 318 8.34 -15.83 1.29
C ALA A 318 9.14 -14.87 0.39
N VAL A 319 8.86 -13.57 0.43
CA VAL A 319 9.51 -12.52 -0.37
C VAL A 319 10.33 -11.57 0.51
N ASP A 320 11.17 -10.72 -0.07
CA ASP A 320 12.01 -9.80 0.69
C ASP A 320 11.21 -8.62 1.25
N ILE A 321 10.33 -8.05 0.45
CA ILE A 321 9.48 -6.91 0.82
C ILE A 321 8.00 -7.28 0.60
N PRO A 322 7.27 -7.65 1.66
CA PRO A 322 5.81 -7.76 1.60
C PRO A 322 5.17 -6.42 1.26
N GLU A 323 4.22 -6.40 0.33
CA GLU A 323 3.50 -5.20 -0.05
C GLU A 323 2.00 -5.36 0.16
N ILE A 324 1.40 -4.41 0.89
CA ILE A 324 -0.04 -4.29 1.05
C ILE A 324 -0.61 -3.28 0.04
N GLU A 325 -1.91 -3.25 -0.15
CA GLU A 325 -2.60 -2.29 -1.01
C GLU A 325 -3.60 -1.46 -0.20
N GLY A 326 -3.65 -0.14 -0.49
CA GLY A 326 -4.72 0.77 -0.05
C GLY A 326 -5.52 1.24 -1.25
N PHE A 327 -6.85 1.02 -1.24
CA PHE A 327 -7.73 1.25 -2.37
C PHE A 327 -8.91 2.13 -1.97
N GLY A 328 -8.82 3.41 -2.31
CA GLY A 328 -9.87 4.40 -2.03
C GLY A 328 -9.69 5.17 -0.72
N LEU A 329 -10.37 6.29 -0.61
CA LEU A 329 -10.28 7.21 0.53
C LEU A 329 -11.33 6.89 1.60
N THR A 330 -10.88 6.67 2.83
CA THR A 330 -11.73 6.57 4.01
C THR A 330 -12.19 7.94 4.48
N ASP A 331 -13.47 8.08 4.84
CA ASP A 331 -14.00 9.30 5.45
C ASP A 331 -13.73 9.34 6.95
N PHE A 332 -12.60 9.91 7.32
CA PHE A 332 -12.20 10.07 8.72
C PHE A 332 -12.92 11.22 9.46
N GLY A 333 -13.68 12.05 8.78
CA GLY A 333 -14.31 13.22 9.39
C GLY A 333 -13.37 14.39 9.71
N ILE A 334 -12.13 14.35 9.27
CA ILE A 334 -11.11 15.38 9.55
C ILE A 334 -11.61 16.78 9.14
N ARG A 335 -11.47 17.75 10.05
CA ARG A 335 -11.90 19.13 9.81
C ARG A 335 -11.04 19.82 8.76
N GLY A 336 -11.68 20.55 7.86
CA GLY A 336 -11.01 21.26 6.75
C GLY A 336 -10.59 20.34 5.59
N LEU A 337 -10.66 19.01 5.74
CA LEU A 337 -10.41 18.09 4.64
C LEU A 337 -11.58 18.11 3.66
N ARG A 338 -11.28 18.25 2.36
CA ARG A 338 -12.30 18.21 1.32
C ARG A 338 -12.91 16.81 1.21
N LYS A 339 -14.24 16.78 1.13
CA LYS A 339 -15.02 15.57 0.89
C LYS A 339 -15.73 15.66 -0.45
N ASP A 340 -15.53 14.66 -1.27
CA ASP A 340 -16.24 14.51 -2.53
C ASP A 340 -17.32 13.43 -2.38
N LYS A 341 -18.58 13.82 -2.49
CA LYS A 341 -19.70 12.89 -2.38
C LYS A 341 -19.58 11.77 -3.43
N GLY A 342 -19.60 10.53 -2.98
CA GLY A 342 -19.49 9.34 -3.82
C GLY A 342 -18.07 8.81 -4.04
N TYR A 343 -17.05 9.54 -3.60
CA TYR A 343 -15.64 9.12 -3.74
C TYR A 343 -14.96 8.80 -2.40
N THR A 344 -15.62 9.09 -1.29
CA THR A 344 -15.17 8.73 0.06
C THR A 344 -16.17 7.78 0.70
N ARG A 345 -15.70 6.80 1.45
CA ARG A 345 -16.53 5.81 2.16
C ARG A 345 -16.03 5.67 3.59
N PRO A 346 -16.92 5.52 4.58
CA PRO A 346 -16.50 5.16 5.93
C PRO A 346 -15.79 3.79 5.91
N ASN A 347 -14.66 3.68 6.59
CA ASN A 347 -13.91 2.43 6.74
C ASN A 347 -13.58 1.70 5.42
N TYR A 348 -13.24 2.45 4.39
CA TYR A 348 -12.87 1.85 3.11
C TYR A 348 -11.55 1.07 3.22
N SER A 349 -10.57 1.66 3.92
CA SER A 349 -9.35 0.98 4.36
C SER A 349 -9.33 1.03 5.89
N ASP A 350 -9.12 -0.10 6.53
CA ASP A 350 -9.00 -0.20 7.99
C ASP A 350 -7.74 -0.99 8.39
N LEU A 351 -7.39 -0.94 9.66
CA LEU A 351 -6.18 -1.61 10.16
C LEU A 351 -6.22 -3.12 9.92
N SER A 352 -7.40 -3.75 10.00
CA SER A 352 -7.52 -5.20 9.82
C SER A 352 -7.13 -5.64 8.39
N MET A 353 -7.44 -4.82 7.39
CA MET A 353 -7.03 -5.06 6.00
C MET A 353 -5.54 -4.78 5.77
N LEU A 354 -5.03 -3.70 6.37
CA LEU A 354 -3.68 -3.22 6.09
C LEU A 354 -2.58 -4.00 6.81
N LYS A 355 -2.90 -4.85 7.80
CA LYS A 355 -1.91 -5.54 8.64
C LYS A 355 -1.36 -6.86 8.09
N TYR A 356 -1.84 -7.40 6.99
CA TYR A 356 -1.35 -8.70 6.47
C TYR A 356 0.13 -8.67 6.09
N ALA A 357 0.54 -7.74 5.25
CA ALA A 357 1.95 -7.60 4.86
C ALA A 357 2.85 -7.12 6.02
N PRO A 358 2.46 -6.10 6.83
CA PRO A 358 3.21 -5.73 8.04
C PRO A 358 3.41 -6.89 9.01
N SER A 359 2.36 -7.69 9.27
CA SER A 359 2.46 -8.86 10.17
C SER A 359 3.48 -9.86 9.68
N ALA A 360 3.48 -10.20 8.39
CA ALA A 360 4.49 -11.09 7.82
C ALA A 360 5.90 -10.54 7.96
N SER A 361 6.09 -9.23 7.74
CA SER A 361 7.39 -8.57 7.94
C SER A 361 7.84 -8.64 9.40
N HIS A 362 6.96 -8.28 10.33
CA HIS A 362 7.26 -8.26 11.76
C HIS A 362 7.61 -9.67 12.29
N VAL A 363 6.77 -10.66 11.98
CA VAL A 363 6.96 -12.04 12.44
C VAL A 363 8.24 -12.68 11.87
N THR A 364 8.65 -12.30 10.66
CA THR A 364 9.85 -12.83 10.00
C THR A 364 11.08 -11.92 10.10
N GLY A 365 10.98 -10.79 10.81
CA GLY A 365 12.09 -9.87 11.04
C GLY A 365 12.54 -9.09 9.80
N LYS A 366 11.66 -8.91 8.82
CA LYS A 366 11.96 -8.11 7.63
C LYS A 366 11.91 -6.62 7.99
N ARG A 367 12.85 -5.88 7.41
CA ARG A 367 13.00 -4.45 7.70
C ARG A 367 11.90 -3.61 7.04
N TYR A 368 11.48 -3.99 5.84
CA TYR A 368 10.59 -3.20 5.02
C TYR A 368 9.23 -3.88 4.85
N THR A 369 8.19 -3.06 4.95
CA THR A 369 6.83 -3.37 4.51
C THR A 369 6.40 -2.29 3.55
N SER A 370 6.14 -2.64 2.30
CA SER A 370 5.72 -1.67 1.32
C SER A 370 4.21 -1.59 1.17
N SER A 371 3.74 -0.56 0.50
CA SER A 371 2.35 -0.42 0.11
C SER A 371 2.23 0.11 -1.30
N GLU A 372 1.32 -0.48 -2.07
CA GLU A 372 0.72 0.22 -3.20
C GLU A 372 -0.21 1.29 -2.64
N THR A 373 0.04 2.54 -2.99
CA THR A 373 -0.54 3.67 -2.26
C THR A 373 -1.26 4.61 -3.22
N PHE A 374 -2.47 5.06 -2.84
CA PHE A 374 -3.33 5.99 -3.55
C PHE A 374 -4.04 5.43 -4.79
N THR A 375 -4.12 4.11 -4.96
CA THR A 375 -4.96 3.50 -6.01
C THR A 375 -6.41 3.91 -5.81
N TRP A 376 -6.98 4.60 -6.79
CA TRP A 376 -8.35 5.12 -6.71
C TRP A 376 -8.66 5.88 -5.41
N LEU A 377 -7.69 6.65 -4.88
CA LEU A 377 -7.93 7.43 -3.66
C LEU A 377 -9.17 8.34 -3.85
N THR A 378 -9.26 9.03 -4.97
CA THR A 378 -10.46 9.66 -5.54
C THR A 378 -10.40 9.57 -7.07
N GLU A 379 -11.10 10.43 -7.78
CA GLU A 379 -11.06 10.47 -9.25
C GLU A 379 -9.85 11.24 -9.80
N HIS A 380 -9.51 10.97 -11.06
CA HIS A 380 -8.55 11.76 -11.83
C HIS A 380 -8.84 13.26 -11.69
N PHE A 381 -7.82 14.08 -11.62
CA PHE A 381 -7.90 15.54 -11.50
C PHE A 381 -8.55 16.09 -10.22
N ARG A 382 -8.95 15.21 -9.27
CA ARG A 382 -9.66 15.62 -8.05
C ARG A 382 -8.90 15.31 -6.76
N THR A 383 -7.86 14.51 -6.79
CA THR A 383 -7.10 14.13 -5.58
C THR A 383 -6.12 15.24 -5.19
N SER A 384 -6.15 15.63 -3.93
CA SER A 384 -5.22 16.62 -3.35
C SER A 384 -4.19 15.96 -2.43
N LEU A 385 -3.07 16.65 -2.19
CA LEU A 385 -2.06 16.23 -1.21
C LEU A 385 -2.66 16.09 0.19
N SER A 386 -3.62 16.94 0.54
CA SER A 386 -4.30 16.91 1.83
C SER A 386 -5.15 15.65 2.05
N GLN A 387 -5.70 15.07 0.98
CA GLN A 387 -6.44 13.79 1.04
C GLN A 387 -5.50 12.59 1.12
N MET A 388 -4.28 12.71 0.60
CA MET A 388 -3.27 11.65 0.65
C MET A 388 -2.73 11.42 2.08
N LYS A 389 -2.58 12.46 2.87
CA LYS A 389 -1.96 12.36 4.20
C LYS A 389 -2.68 11.42 5.17
N PRO A 390 -4.00 11.51 5.41
CA PRO A 390 -4.67 10.63 6.36
C PRO A 390 -4.68 9.16 5.92
N ASP A 391 -4.70 8.88 4.63
CA ASP A 391 -4.56 7.53 4.09
C ASP A 391 -3.16 6.94 4.41
N LEU A 392 -2.11 7.74 4.17
CA LEU A 392 -0.73 7.40 4.58
C LEU A 392 -0.60 7.18 6.07
N ASP A 393 -1.16 8.08 6.88
CA ASP A 393 -1.06 7.99 8.34
C ASP A 393 -1.69 6.69 8.85
N LEU A 394 -2.80 6.25 8.26
CA LEU A 394 -3.40 4.96 8.58
C LEU A 394 -2.49 3.79 8.20
N MET A 395 -1.88 3.83 7.00
CA MET A 395 -0.92 2.81 6.56
C MET A 395 0.30 2.75 7.48
N PHE A 396 0.83 3.90 7.91
CA PHE A 396 1.93 3.97 8.86
C PHE A 396 1.55 3.35 10.21
N CYS A 397 0.34 3.61 10.71
CA CYS A 397 -0.17 2.98 11.92
C CYS A 397 -0.38 1.46 11.77
N ALA A 398 -0.59 0.97 10.56
CA ALA A 398 -0.66 -0.48 10.28
C ALA A 398 0.71 -1.17 10.26
N GLY A 399 1.81 -0.41 10.09
CA GLY A 399 3.18 -0.92 10.03
C GLY A 399 3.86 -0.78 8.66
N VAL A 400 3.23 -0.12 7.70
CA VAL A 400 3.90 0.24 6.42
C VAL A 400 5.02 1.23 6.70
N ASN A 401 6.18 1.02 6.07
CA ASN A 401 7.35 1.87 6.22
C ASN A 401 8.15 2.05 4.91
N HIS A 402 7.59 1.64 3.77
CA HIS A 402 8.22 1.70 2.45
C HIS A 402 7.17 1.96 1.36
N VAL A 403 6.71 3.19 1.26
CA VAL A 403 5.60 3.60 0.39
C VAL A 403 6.00 3.62 -1.08
N PHE A 404 5.20 2.96 -1.93
CA PHE A 404 5.22 3.12 -3.37
C PHE A 404 3.88 3.70 -3.84
N PHE A 405 3.92 4.83 -4.51
CA PHE A 405 2.71 5.39 -5.11
C PHE A 405 2.24 4.49 -6.26
N HIS A 406 0.94 4.33 -6.39
CA HIS A 406 0.32 3.59 -7.51
C HIS A 406 0.73 4.14 -8.85
N GLY A 407 0.97 5.47 -8.91
CA GLY A 407 2.07 5.78 -9.71
C GLY A 407 2.02 7.03 -10.56
N THR A 408 2.92 7.03 -11.53
CA THR A 408 3.09 8.09 -12.50
C THR A 408 3.18 7.49 -13.89
N PRO A 409 2.34 7.92 -14.85
CA PRO A 409 2.51 7.53 -16.24
C PRO A 409 3.74 8.27 -16.84
N TYR A 410 4.54 7.55 -17.61
CA TYR A 410 5.47 8.24 -18.51
C TYR A 410 4.67 9.13 -19.48
N SER A 411 5.14 10.34 -19.67
CA SER A 411 4.60 11.27 -20.66
C SER A 411 5.76 12.12 -21.21
N PRO A 412 5.88 12.30 -22.53
CA PRO A 412 6.85 13.22 -23.10
C PRO A 412 6.66 14.63 -22.55
N LYS A 413 7.76 15.37 -22.38
CA LYS A 413 7.76 16.74 -21.83
C LYS A 413 6.88 17.70 -22.64
N ASP A 414 6.90 17.54 -23.97
CA ASP A 414 6.20 18.41 -24.91
C ASP A 414 4.78 17.92 -25.25
N GLU A 415 4.31 16.83 -24.60
CA GLU A 415 2.93 16.35 -24.78
C GLU A 415 1.95 17.40 -24.26
N PRO A 416 0.94 17.78 -25.07
CA PRO A 416 -0.08 18.74 -24.62
C PRO A 416 -0.78 18.29 -23.34
N TRP A 417 -1.03 19.25 -22.43
CA TRP A 417 -1.78 18.98 -21.21
C TRP A 417 -3.13 18.28 -21.51
N PRO A 418 -3.50 17.21 -20.77
CA PRO A 418 -2.98 16.76 -19.48
C PRO A 418 -1.83 15.74 -19.57
N GLY A 419 -1.20 15.52 -20.70
CA GLY A 419 -0.18 14.48 -20.89
C GLY A 419 -0.77 13.08 -21.00
N TRP A 420 0.07 12.07 -21.02
CA TRP A 420 -0.35 10.67 -21.01
C TRP A 420 -0.85 10.29 -19.62
N ARG A 421 -1.86 9.41 -19.58
CA ARG A 421 -2.55 9.06 -18.35
C ARG A 421 -2.71 7.56 -18.22
N PHE A 422 -2.63 7.09 -16.97
CA PHE A 422 -3.02 5.73 -16.61
C PHE A 422 -4.53 5.67 -16.31
N TYR A 423 -5.17 4.51 -16.43
CA TYR A 423 -6.62 4.41 -16.30
C TYR A 423 -7.13 4.62 -14.87
N ALA A 424 -6.32 4.26 -13.88
CA ALA A 424 -6.68 4.43 -12.47
C ALA A 424 -6.01 5.69 -11.88
N SER A 425 -6.73 6.43 -11.05
CA SER A 425 -6.13 7.52 -10.28
C SER A 425 -5.27 6.93 -9.13
N VAL A 426 -4.31 7.63 -8.54
CA VAL A 426 -3.88 9.00 -8.79
C VAL A 426 -2.64 9.00 -9.68
N ASP A 427 -2.62 9.87 -10.69
CA ASP A 427 -1.41 10.09 -11.47
C ASP A 427 -0.55 11.19 -10.82
N MET A 428 0.56 10.79 -10.18
CA MET A 428 1.58 11.69 -9.63
C MET A 428 2.53 12.12 -10.74
N SER A 429 2.13 13.12 -11.51
CA SER A 429 2.79 13.54 -12.73
C SER A 429 3.17 15.03 -12.69
N PRO A 430 4.30 15.45 -13.29
CA PRO A 430 4.63 16.87 -13.47
C PRO A 430 3.56 17.70 -14.18
N ALA A 431 2.68 17.06 -14.95
CA ALA A 431 1.54 17.72 -15.58
C ALA A 431 0.37 18.01 -14.62
N ASN A 432 0.36 17.44 -13.43
CA ASN A 432 -0.67 17.68 -12.43
C ASN A 432 -0.28 18.90 -11.57
N SER A 433 -1.24 19.80 -11.27
CA SER A 433 -0.97 21.00 -10.43
C SER A 433 -0.42 20.68 -9.04
N ILE A 434 -0.81 19.52 -8.46
CA ILE A 434 -0.31 19.11 -7.15
C ILE A 434 1.20 18.86 -7.13
N TRP A 435 1.83 18.66 -8.29
CA TRP A 435 3.28 18.43 -8.40
C TRP A 435 4.12 19.59 -7.88
N ARG A 436 3.59 20.82 -7.97
CA ARG A 436 4.25 22.03 -7.46
C ARG A 436 4.62 21.92 -5.99
N ASP A 437 3.72 21.35 -5.18
CA ASP A 437 3.88 21.22 -3.74
C ASP A 437 4.13 19.76 -3.28
N ALA A 438 4.23 18.82 -4.21
CA ALA A 438 4.56 17.41 -3.94
C ALA A 438 5.86 17.19 -3.14
N PRO A 439 6.94 18.02 -3.27
CA PRO A 439 8.12 17.89 -2.42
C PRO A 439 7.84 17.93 -0.92
N GLU A 440 6.79 18.61 -0.48
CA GLU A 440 6.39 18.66 0.93
C GLU A 440 5.84 17.30 1.40
N LEU A 441 5.01 16.65 0.57
CA LEU A 441 4.51 15.30 0.83
C LEU A 441 5.66 14.27 0.82
N MET A 442 6.56 14.32 -0.17
CA MET A 442 7.71 13.41 -0.23
C MET A 442 8.62 13.57 0.99
N SER A 443 8.85 14.82 1.43
CA SER A 443 9.61 15.11 2.64
C SER A 443 8.93 14.60 3.91
N TYR A 444 7.60 14.74 4.00
CA TYR A 444 6.80 14.20 5.09
C TYR A 444 6.95 12.67 5.17
N ILE A 445 6.75 11.98 4.05
CA ILE A 445 6.88 10.51 3.97
C ILE A 445 8.30 10.09 4.37
N THR A 446 9.31 10.74 3.83
CA THR A 446 10.72 10.45 4.14
C THR A 446 10.99 10.55 5.64
N ARG A 447 10.49 11.60 6.29
CA ARG A 447 10.66 11.80 7.74
C ARG A 447 9.91 10.73 8.54
N CYS A 448 8.68 10.39 8.18
CA CYS A 448 7.92 9.32 8.83
C CYS A 448 8.62 7.97 8.67
N GLN A 449 8.98 7.59 7.44
CA GLN A 449 9.62 6.31 7.16
C GLN A 449 10.99 6.17 7.82
N THR A 450 11.74 7.27 8.00
CA THR A 450 12.99 7.26 8.74
C THR A 450 12.82 6.68 10.15
N TYR A 451 11.75 7.05 10.85
CA TYR A 451 11.43 6.53 12.18
C TYR A 451 10.74 5.16 12.12
N LEU A 452 9.85 4.93 11.17
CA LEU A 452 9.16 3.65 11.03
C LEU A 452 10.08 2.50 10.58
N GLN A 453 11.22 2.82 9.95
CA GLN A 453 12.28 1.86 9.61
C GLN A 453 13.32 1.68 10.73
N TRP A 454 13.27 2.52 11.77
CA TRP A 454 14.19 2.48 12.90
C TRP A 454 13.67 1.55 14.00
N GLY A 455 14.56 0.79 14.61
CA GLY A 455 14.23 -0.14 15.69
C GLY A 455 13.41 -1.35 15.22
N GLU A 456 12.76 -1.99 16.17
CA GLU A 456 12.03 -3.25 15.99
C GLU A 456 10.54 -3.06 16.25
N PRO A 457 9.64 -3.88 15.64
CA PRO A 457 8.23 -3.91 15.99
C PRO A 457 8.01 -4.22 17.48
N ASP A 458 6.99 -3.60 18.09
CA ASP A 458 6.65 -3.82 19.50
C ASP A 458 5.13 -3.93 19.69
N ASN A 459 4.50 -4.81 18.90
CA ASN A 459 3.08 -5.12 19.02
C ASN A 459 2.83 -6.06 20.20
N ASP A 460 1.62 -6.00 20.77
CA ASP A 460 1.29 -6.72 22.02
C ASP A 460 0.99 -8.20 21.76
N PHE A 461 0.20 -8.51 20.73
CA PHE A 461 -0.35 -9.84 20.52
C PHE A 461 -0.04 -10.45 19.17
N LEU A 462 0.08 -11.78 19.11
CA LEU A 462 -0.04 -12.58 17.89
C LEU A 462 -1.47 -13.07 17.75
N VAL A 463 -2.12 -12.83 16.61
CA VAL A 463 -3.46 -13.33 16.31
C VAL A 463 -3.36 -14.44 15.27
N TYR A 464 -3.88 -15.61 15.61
CA TYR A 464 -3.91 -16.75 14.70
C TYR A 464 -4.87 -16.51 13.54
N LEU A 465 -4.36 -16.63 12.28
CA LEU A 465 -5.16 -16.52 11.07
C LEU A 465 -5.76 -17.89 10.71
N PRO A 466 -7.08 -18.09 10.81
CA PRO A 466 -7.72 -19.42 10.72
C PRO A 466 -8.01 -19.85 9.29
N VAL A 467 -6.97 -19.96 8.44
CA VAL A 467 -7.13 -20.28 7.01
C VAL A 467 -7.78 -21.65 6.79
N ARG A 468 -7.45 -22.63 7.65
CA ARG A 468 -8.02 -23.98 7.55
C ARG A 468 -9.54 -23.99 7.83
N ASP A 469 -10.02 -23.16 8.73
CA ASP A 469 -11.47 -22.99 8.94
C ASP A 469 -12.15 -22.42 7.71
N MET A 470 -11.56 -21.40 7.12
CA MET A 470 -12.08 -20.80 5.89
C MET A 470 -12.15 -21.84 4.76
N TRP A 471 -11.13 -22.67 4.60
CA TRP A 471 -11.13 -23.73 3.59
C TRP A 471 -12.19 -24.81 3.82
N ARG A 472 -12.59 -25.05 5.07
CA ARG A 472 -13.59 -26.08 5.43
C ARG A 472 -15.02 -25.59 5.40
N ASN A 473 -15.25 -24.30 5.62
CA ASN A 473 -16.61 -23.77 5.84
C ASN A 473 -17.36 -23.43 4.55
N ASP A 474 -16.64 -23.13 3.48
CA ASP A 474 -17.22 -22.87 2.15
C ASP A 474 -16.64 -23.91 1.17
N THR A 475 -17.45 -24.86 0.73
CA THR A 475 -17.04 -25.94 -0.16
C THR A 475 -17.63 -25.84 -1.57
N ASP A 476 -18.36 -24.77 -1.86
CA ASP A 476 -19.05 -24.60 -3.16
C ASP A 476 -18.08 -24.42 -4.33
N ASN A 477 -16.88 -23.94 -4.05
CA ASN A 477 -15.82 -23.76 -5.03
C ASN A 477 -14.55 -24.49 -4.64
N TRP A 478 -13.88 -25.11 -5.59
CA TRP A 478 -12.60 -25.80 -5.33
C TRP A 478 -11.43 -24.83 -5.10
N LEU A 479 -11.54 -23.59 -5.59
CA LEU A 479 -10.56 -22.54 -5.37
C LEU A 479 -11.14 -21.49 -4.44
N MET A 480 -10.42 -21.16 -3.38
CA MET A 480 -10.74 -20.02 -2.51
C MET A 480 -9.60 -19.01 -2.57
N MET A 481 -9.88 -17.85 -3.12
CA MET A 481 -8.94 -16.73 -3.18
C MET A 481 -9.12 -15.81 -1.94
N PHE A 482 -8.02 -15.35 -1.36
CA PHE A 482 -8.02 -14.48 -0.18
C PHE A 482 -7.82 -13.02 -0.56
N ASP A 483 -8.95 -12.35 -0.78
CA ASP A 483 -8.98 -10.90 -0.97
C ASP A 483 -9.13 -10.21 0.39
N ILE A 484 -8.21 -9.30 0.70
CA ILE A 484 -8.17 -8.56 1.97
C ILE A 484 -9.43 -7.74 2.23
N HIS A 485 -10.12 -7.28 1.17
CA HIS A 485 -11.35 -6.50 1.26
C HIS A 485 -12.61 -7.33 1.59
N SER A 486 -12.50 -8.66 1.60
CA SER A 486 -13.64 -9.57 1.84
C SER A 486 -13.44 -10.52 3.02
N MET A 487 -12.42 -10.29 3.84
CA MET A 487 -12.09 -11.17 4.97
C MET A 487 -13.11 -11.10 6.09
N ASP A 488 -13.81 -9.98 6.24
CA ASP A 488 -14.96 -9.83 7.16
C ASP A 488 -16.07 -10.85 6.91
N LYS A 489 -16.25 -11.28 5.66
CA LYS A 489 -17.22 -12.29 5.26
C LYS A 489 -16.69 -13.71 5.43
N LYS A 490 -15.39 -13.94 5.19
CA LYS A 490 -14.76 -15.27 5.23
C LYS A 490 -14.33 -15.69 6.63
N ALA A 491 -13.91 -14.75 7.47
CA ALA A 491 -13.43 -14.97 8.82
C ALA A 491 -13.95 -13.88 9.77
N PRO A 492 -15.26 -13.75 9.99
CA PRO A 492 -15.86 -12.66 10.77
C PRO A 492 -15.36 -12.61 12.22
N ASP A 493 -15.12 -13.77 12.85
CA ASP A 493 -14.61 -13.82 14.22
C ASP A 493 -13.16 -13.34 14.33
N PHE A 494 -12.35 -13.62 13.32
CA PHE A 494 -10.99 -13.10 13.21
C PHE A 494 -10.99 -11.58 13.11
N ILE A 495 -11.77 -11.00 12.20
CA ILE A 495 -11.86 -9.55 12.02
C ILE A 495 -12.44 -8.87 13.27
N ARG A 496 -13.45 -9.48 13.90
CA ARG A 496 -14.02 -8.97 15.16
C ARG A 496 -12.96 -8.95 16.29
N THR A 497 -12.14 -9.99 16.40
CA THR A 497 -11.07 -10.06 17.39
C THR A 497 -10.03 -8.95 17.19
N ILE A 498 -9.62 -8.70 15.96
CA ILE A 498 -8.67 -7.63 15.62
C ILE A 498 -9.24 -6.25 15.96
N ASN A 499 -10.47 -5.99 15.56
CA ASN A 499 -11.14 -4.72 15.85
C ASN A 499 -11.30 -4.50 17.36
N GLU A 500 -11.55 -5.55 18.12
CA GLU A 500 -11.63 -5.47 19.59
C GLU A 500 -10.26 -5.15 20.20
N ILE A 501 -9.20 -5.79 19.75
CA ILE A 501 -7.81 -5.50 20.17
C ILE A 501 -7.47 -4.02 19.94
N ASP A 502 -7.74 -3.48 18.75
CA ASP A 502 -7.49 -2.07 18.43
C ASP A 502 -8.34 -1.12 19.28
N ASN A 503 -9.65 -1.41 19.44
CA ASN A 503 -10.56 -0.59 20.24
C ASN A 503 -10.18 -0.57 21.74
N MET A 504 -9.60 -1.66 22.25
CA MET A 504 -9.07 -1.71 23.60
C MET A 504 -7.76 -0.94 23.77
N GLY A 505 -7.11 -0.55 22.71
CA GLY A 505 -5.85 0.18 22.75
C GLY A 505 -4.59 -0.68 22.62
N PHE A 506 -4.74 -1.94 22.26
CA PHE A 506 -3.62 -2.85 21.97
C PHE A 506 -3.26 -2.83 20.48
N ASP A 507 -2.17 -3.51 20.14
CA ASP A 507 -1.76 -3.77 18.79
C ASP A 507 -1.44 -5.26 18.57
N CYS A 508 -1.52 -5.72 17.30
CA CYS A 508 -1.29 -7.12 16.99
C CYS A 508 -0.66 -7.32 15.61
N ASP A 509 -0.09 -8.51 15.45
CA ASP A 509 0.30 -9.08 14.16
C ASP A 509 -0.42 -10.42 13.93
N TYR A 510 -0.59 -10.80 12.66
CA TYR A 510 -1.19 -12.06 12.25
C TYR A 510 -0.12 -13.12 12.06
N ILE A 511 -0.48 -14.39 12.35
CA ILE A 511 0.45 -15.51 12.20
C ILE A 511 -0.22 -16.70 11.52
N SER A 512 0.50 -17.35 10.61
CA SER A 512 0.09 -18.59 9.94
C SER A 512 0.45 -19.82 10.76
N ASP A 513 -0.11 -20.98 10.39
CA ASP A 513 0.25 -22.29 10.96
C ASP A 513 1.76 -22.51 10.90
N ASN A 514 2.35 -22.33 9.72
CA ASN A 514 3.76 -22.59 9.47
C ASN A 514 4.69 -21.74 10.35
N LEU A 515 4.40 -20.47 10.49
CA LEU A 515 5.21 -19.55 11.29
C LEU A 515 4.97 -19.76 12.79
N LEU A 516 3.73 -20.09 13.19
CA LEU A 516 3.40 -20.38 14.58
C LEU A 516 4.14 -21.60 15.11
N LEU A 517 4.29 -22.65 14.31
CA LEU A 517 5.07 -23.85 14.66
C LEU A 517 6.56 -23.56 14.95
N THR A 518 7.07 -22.42 14.51
CA THR A 518 8.47 -21.99 14.74
C THR A 518 8.63 -21.07 15.96
N THR A 519 7.53 -20.69 16.63
CA THR A 519 7.58 -19.80 17.80
C THR A 519 8.09 -20.57 19.04
N VAL A 520 8.71 -19.84 19.94
CA VAL A 520 9.20 -20.37 21.22
C VAL A 520 8.76 -19.47 22.36
N PHE A 521 8.69 -20.02 23.58
CA PHE A 521 8.50 -19.22 24.78
C PHE A 521 9.80 -19.09 25.53
N GLU A 522 10.36 -17.90 25.59
CA GLU A 522 11.60 -17.60 26.27
C GLU A 522 11.59 -16.21 26.93
N LYS A 523 12.30 -16.06 28.02
CA LYS A 523 12.38 -14.80 28.78
C LYS A 523 11.01 -14.19 29.13
N GLY A 524 10.01 -15.07 29.36
CA GLY A 524 8.65 -14.66 29.72
C GLY A 524 7.81 -14.09 28.56
N ARG A 525 8.24 -14.26 27.32
CA ARG A 525 7.53 -13.80 26.11
C ARG A 525 7.52 -14.87 25.03
N LEU A 526 6.53 -14.77 24.15
CA LEU A 526 6.51 -15.52 22.90
C LEU A 526 7.48 -14.86 21.94
N ALA A 527 8.40 -15.61 21.38
CA ALA A 527 9.36 -15.12 20.39
C ALA A 527 9.19 -15.88 19.07
N THR A 528 9.21 -15.14 17.97
CA THR A 528 9.27 -15.72 16.63
C THR A 528 10.72 -16.18 16.34
N LYS A 529 10.89 -16.96 15.28
CA LYS A 529 12.25 -17.37 14.84
C LYS A 529 13.17 -16.18 14.55
N ALA A 530 12.60 -15.04 14.17
CA ALA A 530 13.34 -13.81 13.91
C ALA A 530 13.69 -13.00 15.17
N GLY A 531 13.12 -13.39 16.33
CA GLY A 531 13.34 -12.71 17.60
C GLY A 531 12.30 -11.65 17.98
N THR A 532 11.32 -11.39 17.13
CA THR A 532 10.20 -10.50 17.48
C THR A 532 9.38 -11.11 18.60
N ALA A 533 9.10 -10.34 19.66
CA ALA A 533 8.53 -10.86 20.90
C ALA A 533 7.13 -10.27 21.16
N TYR A 534 6.21 -11.14 21.61
CA TYR A 534 4.82 -10.83 21.91
C TYR A 534 4.43 -11.24 23.33
N LYS A 535 3.41 -10.59 23.88
CA LYS A 535 2.91 -10.83 25.24
C LYS A 535 1.98 -12.05 25.31
N ALA A 536 1.18 -12.30 24.26
CA ALA A 536 0.26 -13.44 24.20
C ALA A 536 -0.04 -13.85 22.75
N ILE A 537 -0.57 -15.09 22.60
CA ILE A 537 -1.27 -15.52 21.37
C ILE A 537 -2.76 -15.37 21.61
N VAL A 538 -3.48 -14.76 20.66
CA VAL A 538 -4.94 -14.67 20.62
C VAL A 538 -5.46 -15.60 19.53
N ILE A 539 -6.32 -16.53 19.90
CA ILE A 539 -6.96 -17.49 19.01
C ILE A 539 -8.43 -17.06 18.85
N PRO A 540 -8.90 -16.69 17.65
CA PRO A 540 -10.31 -16.38 17.44
C PRO A 540 -11.22 -17.53 17.88
N GLU A 541 -12.45 -17.22 18.29
CA GLU A 541 -13.36 -18.20 18.85
C GLU A 541 -13.75 -19.27 17.82
N GLY A 542 -13.81 -20.53 18.26
CA GLY A 542 -14.28 -21.65 17.45
C GLY A 542 -13.31 -22.14 16.38
N CYS A 543 -12.07 -21.64 16.33
CA CYS A 543 -11.07 -22.04 15.34
C CYS A 543 -10.73 -23.54 15.39
N ILE A 544 -10.74 -24.17 14.23
CA ILE A 544 -10.23 -25.53 14.02
C ILE A 544 -8.79 -25.43 13.54
N MET A 545 -7.86 -25.95 14.31
CA MET A 545 -6.43 -25.96 13.98
C MET A 545 -5.94 -27.35 13.60
N PRO A 546 -4.89 -27.46 12.77
CA PRO A 546 -4.14 -28.69 12.64
C PRO A 546 -3.69 -29.24 13.99
N LYS A 547 -3.65 -30.57 14.14
CA LYS A 547 -3.27 -31.20 15.40
C LYS A 547 -1.89 -30.75 15.87
N GLU A 548 -0.92 -30.67 14.96
CA GLU A 548 0.44 -30.24 15.25
C GLU A 548 0.52 -28.80 15.78
N VAL A 549 -0.32 -27.90 15.25
CA VAL A 549 -0.43 -26.50 15.71
C VAL A 549 -1.06 -26.45 17.10
N SER A 550 -2.14 -27.19 17.30
CA SER A 550 -2.80 -27.29 18.61
C SER A 550 -1.87 -27.89 19.68
N ASP A 551 -1.14 -28.97 19.35
CA ASP A 551 -0.15 -29.57 20.24
C ASP A 551 1.01 -28.61 20.54
N HIS A 552 1.41 -27.78 19.58
CA HIS A 552 2.45 -26.78 19.77
C HIS A 552 1.99 -25.66 20.72
N ILE A 553 0.79 -25.14 20.51
CA ILE A 553 0.19 -24.13 21.40
C ILE A 553 0.08 -24.68 22.84
N GLN A 554 -0.31 -25.94 23.00
CA GLN A 554 -0.39 -26.59 24.31
C GLN A 554 1.01 -26.64 24.97
N ARG A 555 2.06 -27.02 24.24
CA ARG A 555 3.46 -26.99 24.73
C ARG A 555 3.91 -25.58 25.15
N LEU A 556 3.60 -24.56 24.35
CA LEU A 556 3.88 -23.17 24.71
C LEU A 556 3.18 -22.75 25.99
N LYS A 557 1.92 -23.15 26.16
CA LYS A 557 1.14 -22.90 27.38
C LYS A 557 1.74 -23.58 28.61
N GLU A 558 2.18 -24.82 28.50
CA GLU A 558 2.87 -25.56 29.57
C GLU A 558 4.20 -24.91 29.95
N GLN A 559 4.88 -24.22 29.03
CA GLN A 559 6.07 -23.45 29.28
C GLN A 559 5.78 -22.07 29.93
N GLY A 560 4.52 -21.67 30.00
CA GLY A 560 4.10 -20.41 30.63
C GLY A 560 3.61 -19.32 29.66
N ALA A 561 3.49 -19.62 28.36
CA ALA A 561 2.95 -18.68 27.39
C ALA A 561 1.46 -18.38 27.68
N ILE A 562 1.08 -17.12 27.51
CA ILE A 562 -0.32 -16.68 27.65
C ILE A 562 -1.06 -16.98 26.35
N ILE A 563 -2.10 -17.80 26.45
CA ILE A 563 -2.98 -18.15 25.33
C ILE A 563 -4.37 -17.60 25.65
N ILE A 564 -4.88 -16.72 24.80
CA ILE A 564 -6.19 -16.07 24.94
C ILE A 564 -7.10 -16.63 23.84
N THR A 565 -8.32 -17.03 24.21
CA THR A 565 -9.31 -17.53 23.25
C THR A 565 -10.46 -16.53 23.12
N GLY A 566 -10.84 -16.22 21.89
CA GLY A 566 -11.88 -15.27 21.58
C GLY A 566 -11.55 -13.84 22.06
N ASN A 567 -12.58 -13.09 22.41
CA ASN A 567 -12.49 -11.70 22.84
C ASN A 567 -12.46 -11.54 24.35
N ASP A 568 -11.65 -12.34 25.07
CA ASP A 568 -11.50 -12.23 26.53
C ASP A 568 -10.73 -10.96 26.90
N ARG A 569 -11.48 -9.85 27.06
CA ARG A 569 -10.95 -8.52 27.42
C ARG A 569 -10.12 -8.57 28.70
N ALA A 570 -10.60 -9.26 29.72
CA ALA A 570 -9.91 -9.34 31.02
C ALA A 570 -8.57 -10.09 30.89
N ALA A 571 -8.48 -11.11 30.03
CA ALA A 571 -7.23 -11.81 29.79
C ALA A 571 -6.25 -10.91 29.01
N MET A 572 -6.72 -10.12 28.03
CA MET A 572 -5.89 -9.16 27.29
C MET A 572 -5.32 -8.08 28.22
N GLU A 573 -6.13 -7.50 29.11
CA GLU A 573 -5.71 -6.50 30.11
C GLU A 573 -4.74 -7.06 31.15
N ARG A 574 -4.85 -8.35 31.49
CA ARG A 574 -3.84 -9.00 32.34
C ARG A 574 -2.52 -9.27 31.63
N ALA A 575 -2.57 -9.50 30.30
CA ALA A 575 -1.39 -9.82 29.51
C ALA A 575 -0.59 -8.57 29.11
N ALA A 576 -1.25 -7.44 28.88
CA ALA A 576 -0.66 -6.22 28.39
C ALA A 576 -1.33 -4.96 28.95
N THR A 577 -0.61 -3.83 28.95
CA THR A 577 -1.18 -2.51 29.27
C THR A 577 -1.66 -1.84 27.97
N PRO A 578 -2.96 -1.42 27.91
CA PRO A 578 -3.47 -0.77 26.72
C PRO A 578 -2.95 0.68 26.58
N GLU A 579 -2.78 1.15 25.35
CA GLU A 579 -2.48 2.55 25.08
C GLU A 579 -3.74 3.41 25.28
N ALA A 580 -3.73 4.25 26.31
CA ALA A 580 -4.86 5.11 26.64
C ALA A 580 -5.17 6.13 25.53
N MET A 581 -4.17 6.55 24.74
CA MET A 581 -4.38 7.45 23.62
C MET A 581 -5.26 6.84 22.53
N LYS A 582 -5.19 5.50 22.32
CA LYS A 582 -6.07 4.77 21.41
C LYS A 582 -7.45 4.56 22.02
N SER A 583 -7.52 3.92 23.20
CA SER A 583 -8.78 3.48 23.80
C SER A 583 -9.68 4.61 24.31
N GLN A 584 -9.11 5.73 24.76
CA GLN A 584 -9.87 6.85 25.35
C GLN A 584 -10.10 8.01 24.37
N TYR A 585 -9.18 8.20 23.42
CA TYR A 585 -9.21 9.38 22.52
C TYR A 585 -9.34 8.99 21.05
N GLY A 586 -9.36 7.70 20.71
CA GLY A 586 -9.52 7.23 19.34
C GLY A 586 -8.34 7.55 18.41
N LEU A 587 -7.19 7.91 18.98
CA LEU A 587 -5.98 8.13 18.18
C LEU A 587 -5.51 6.80 17.59
N LYS A 588 -4.90 6.85 16.44
CA LYS A 588 -4.19 5.72 15.84
C LYS A 588 -2.71 5.84 16.13
N SER A 589 -2.07 4.73 16.45
CA SER A 589 -0.62 4.73 16.70
C SER A 589 -0.02 3.36 16.43
N ILE A 590 1.30 3.37 16.16
CA ILE A 590 2.14 2.19 16.18
C ILE A 590 3.35 2.44 17.07
N ARG A 591 3.70 1.48 17.90
CA ARG A 591 4.87 1.51 18.79
C ARG A 591 6.00 0.68 18.23
N ARG A 592 7.23 1.18 18.39
CA ARG A 592 8.45 0.46 18.05
C ARG A 592 9.45 0.56 19.18
N ARG A 593 10.26 -0.46 19.37
CA ARG A 593 11.36 -0.49 20.34
C ARG A 593 12.67 -0.09 19.64
N ASN A 594 13.47 0.74 20.30
CA ASN A 594 14.76 1.20 19.79
C ASN A 594 15.86 1.17 20.88
N ALA A 595 17.06 1.62 20.54
CA ALA A 595 18.20 1.57 21.47
C ALA A 595 18.04 2.49 22.70
N PHE A 596 17.16 3.51 22.64
CA PHE A 596 16.91 4.43 23.74
C PHE A 596 15.70 4.02 24.59
N GLY A 597 14.81 3.21 24.07
CA GLY A 597 13.54 2.81 24.67
C GLY A 597 12.49 2.55 23.60
N HIS A 598 11.47 3.40 23.54
CA HIS A 598 10.37 3.25 22.60
C HIS A 598 10.15 4.52 21.77
N HIS A 599 9.53 4.37 20.61
CA HIS A 599 8.99 5.51 19.88
C HIS A 599 7.65 5.11 19.25
N TYR A 600 6.84 6.15 19.04
CA TYR A 600 5.49 6.02 18.53
C TYR A 600 5.31 6.91 17.31
N PHE A 601 4.69 6.41 16.27
CA PHE A 601 4.00 7.26 15.31
C PHE A 601 2.55 7.38 15.75
N ILE A 602 2.03 8.60 15.90
CA ILE A 602 0.69 8.88 16.44
C ILE A 602 -0.04 9.77 15.44
N ALA A 603 -1.26 9.40 15.06
CA ALA A 603 -2.11 10.16 14.15
C ALA A 603 -3.51 10.41 14.71
N ASN A 604 -3.98 11.63 14.61
CA ASN A 604 -5.35 11.99 14.92
C ASN A 604 -6.20 11.95 13.64
N LEU A 605 -6.76 10.81 13.35
CA LEU A 605 -7.64 10.58 12.19
C LEU A 605 -9.13 10.78 12.56
N SER A 606 -9.43 11.72 13.45
CA SER A 606 -10.79 12.02 13.90
C SER A 606 -11.17 13.49 13.70
N PRO A 607 -12.45 13.86 13.79
CA PRO A 607 -12.86 15.25 13.74
C PRO A 607 -12.48 16.05 14.97
N GLU A 608 -12.17 15.39 16.10
CA GLU A 608 -11.95 16.03 17.37
C GLU A 608 -10.47 16.35 17.64
N ASP A 609 -10.20 17.51 18.25
CA ASP A 609 -8.87 17.81 18.77
C ASP A 609 -8.66 17.05 20.08
N VAL A 610 -7.48 16.49 20.29
CA VAL A 610 -7.07 15.91 21.56
C VAL A 610 -6.21 16.91 22.32
N ASN A 611 -6.57 17.20 23.57
CA ASN A 611 -5.83 18.05 24.47
C ASN A 611 -5.95 17.48 25.89
N ALA A 612 -5.03 16.58 26.26
CA ALA A 612 -5.13 15.83 27.51
C ALA A 612 -3.77 15.31 27.99
N PHE A 613 -3.67 15.03 29.28
CA PHE A 613 -2.58 14.23 29.83
C PHE A 613 -2.97 12.75 29.81
N VAL A 614 -2.19 11.90 29.14
CA VAL A 614 -2.46 10.47 28.99
C VAL A 614 -1.29 9.62 29.47
N PRO A 615 -1.54 8.48 30.14
CA PRO A 615 -0.49 7.51 30.43
C PRO A 615 -0.09 6.78 29.15
N LEU A 616 1.19 6.42 29.05
CA LEU A 616 1.71 5.55 28.00
C LEU A 616 1.78 4.11 28.53
N ALA A 617 1.58 3.12 27.66
CA ALA A 617 1.73 1.72 28.04
C ALA A 617 3.18 1.35 28.33
N GLU A 618 4.13 1.94 27.59
CA GLU A 618 5.57 1.84 27.85
C GLU A 618 6.09 3.22 28.24
N GLU A 619 6.41 3.37 29.53
CA GLU A 619 6.83 4.64 30.12
C GLU A 619 8.28 4.98 29.78
N GLY A 620 8.62 6.27 29.82
CA GLY A 620 9.97 6.80 29.79
C GLY A 620 10.04 8.09 30.63
N ARG A 621 11.18 8.35 31.23
CA ARG A 621 11.37 9.57 32.06
C ARG A 621 11.50 10.83 31.20
N TYR A 622 11.99 10.67 29.99
CA TYR A 622 12.27 11.72 29.04
C TYR A 622 11.56 11.43 27.73
N ALA A 623 11.03 12.46 27.08
CA ALA A 623 10.43 12.29 25.76
C ALA A 623 10.63 13.50 24.87
N LEU A 624 10.65 13.23 23.58
CA LEU A 624 10.91 14.15 22.51
C LEU A 624 9.81 14.04 21.46
N TRP A 625 9.16 15.13 21.12
CA TRP A 625 8.31 15.22 19.96
C TRP A 625 9.14 15.52 18.72
N TYR A 626 8.85 14.81 17.67
CA TYR A 626 9.30 15.12 16.33
C TYR A 626 8.11 15.39 15.41
N ASN A 627 8.12 16.54 14.77
CA ASN A 627 7.08 16.95 13.84
C ASN A 627 7.49 16.58 12.40
N PRO A 628 6.90 15.55 11.78
CA PRO A 628 7.29 15.13 10.43
C PRO A 628 6.89 16.14 9.34
N MET A 629 5.96 17.07 9.62
CA MET A 629 5.60 18.13 8.67
C MET A 629 6.76 19.11 8.42
N ASN A 630 7.57 19.42 9.44
CA ASN A 630 8.64 20.42 9.34
C ASN A 630 10.03 19.93 9.78
N GLY A 631 10.14 18.72 10.33
CA GLY A 631 11.39 18.13 10.81
C GLY A 631 11.91 18.71 12.14
N GLN A 632 11.07 19.39 12.90
CA GLN A 632 11.50 20.02 14.17
C GLN A 632 11.30 19.07 15.35
N TYR A 633 12.22 19.18 16.32
CA TYR A 633 12.12 18.53 17.61
C TYR A 633 11.69 19.52 18.68
N THR A 634 10.85 19.07 19.60
CA THR A 634 10.46 19.80 20.79
C THR A 634 10.43 18.87 21.98
N ARG A 635 10.65 19.42 23.20
CA ARG A 635 10.58 18.64 24.42
C ARG A 635 9.12 18.31 24.73
N ALA A 636 8.83 17.04 25.04
CA ALA A 636 7.50 16.65 25.50
C ALA A 636 7.29 17.01 26.98
N THR A 637 6.06 17.37 27.32
CA THR A 637 5.67 17.73 28.69
C THR A 637 5.04 16.55 29.40
N PHE A 638 5.48 16.25 30.63
CA PHE A 638 4.90 15.26 31.51
C PHE A 638 4.34 15.88 32.78
N ASP A 639 3.27 15.35 33.32
CA ASP A 639 2.74 15.57 34.66
C ASP A 639 2.34 14.22 35.29
N ASN A 640 2.97 13.86 36.42
CA ASN A 640 2.74 12.62 37.12
C ASN A 640 2.78 11.36 36.19
N HIS A 641 3.84 11.20 35.40
CA HIS A 641 4.03 10.12 34.42
C HIS A 641 3.00 10.09 33.29
N ARG A 642 2.24 11.17 33.10
CA ARG A 642 1.28 11.31 32.01
C ARG A 642 1.80 12.30 30.97
N LEU A 643 1.85 11.86 29.71
CA LEU A 643 2.26 12.69 28.58
C LEU A 643 1.18 13.71 28.23
N TYR A 644 1.56 14.98 28.04
CA TYR A 644 0.66 15.97 27.47
C TYR A 644 0.54 15.77 25.95
N LEU A 645 -0.65 15.39 25.51
CA LEU A 645 -1.02 15.28 24.10
C LEU A 645 -1.82 16.51 23.68
N ASN A 646 -1.36 17.20 22.65
CA ASN A 646 -2.12 18.25 21.97
C ASN A 646 -2.02 18.03 20.46
N LEU A 647 -2.97 17.25 19.94
CA LEU A 647 -3.05 16.88 18.53
C LEU A 647 -4.36 17.38 17.93
N LYS A 648 -4.25 18.23 16.91
CA LYS A 648 -5.40 18.70 16.14
C LYS A 648 -5.94 17.61 15.23
N SER A 649 -7.21 17.75 14.83
CA SER A 649 -7.80 16.92 13.78
C SER A 649 -6.94 16.90 12.53
N GLY A 650 -6.52 15.71 12.06
CA GLY A 650 -5.63 15.49 10.91
C GLY A 650 -4.14 15.63 11.19
N GLU A 651 -3.73 15.93 12.44
CA GLU A 651 -2.31 16.05 12.80
C GLU A 651 -1.70 14.69 13.15
N SER A 652 -0.42 14.54 12.85
CA SER A 652 0.38 13.37 13.24
C SER A 652 1.75 13.81 13.77
N ARG A 653 2.30 13.04 14.71
CA ARG A 653 3.56 13.30 15.40
C ARG A 653 4.31 12.00 15.66
N ILE A 654 5.60 12.12 15.86
CA ILE A 654 6.44 11.04 16.37
C ILE A 654 6.90 11.40 17.77
N LEU A 655 6.66 10.48 18.71
CA LEU A 655 7.09 10.57 20.10
C LEU A 655 8.24 9.60 20.30
N ILE A 656 9.33 10.04 20.92
CA ILE A 656 10.48 9.21 21.28
C ILE A 656 10.59 9.25 22.80
N CYS A 657 10.57 8.09 23.45
CA CYS A 657 10.63 7.94 24.92
C CYS A 657 11.90 7.19 25.35
N SER A 658 12.51 7.63 26.43
CA SER A 658 13.72 7.04 27.00
C SER A 658 13.80 7.23 28.51
N ASP A 659 14.59 6.42 29.20
CA ASP A 659 14.94 6.61 30.59
C ASP A 659 16.19 7.52 30.81
N SER A 660 16.89 7.85 29.72
CA SER A 660 18.04 8.80 29.68
C SER A 660 17.71 9.98 28.79
N ASP A 661 18.28 11.14 29.07
CA ASP A 661 18.20 12.35 28.24
C ASP A 661 19.33 12.48 27.21
N ASP A 662 20.21 11.49 27.11
CA ASP A 662 21.36 11.47 26.18
C ASP A 662 20.99 11.58 24.71
N PHE A 663 19.74 11.29 24.35
CA PHE A 663 19.22 11.36 22.98
C PHE A 663 18.70 12.75 22.59
N TYR A 664 18.64 13.70 23.53
CA TYR A 664 18.18 15.05 23.21
C TYR A 664 19.19 15.78 22.31
N PRO A 665 18.73 16.36 21.19
CA PRO A 665 19.55 17.31 20.44
C PRO A 665 19.90 18.55 21.29
N ASP A 666 21.00 19.21 20.96
CA ASP A 666 21.37 20.47 21.61
C ASP A 666 20.32 21.57 21.41
N ASN A 667 20.06 22.35 22.46
CA ASN A 667 19.13 23.51 22.44
C ASN A 667 17.69 23.21 22.05
N ILE A 668 17.12 22.12 22.58
CA ILE A 668 15.71 21.76 22.35
C ILE A 668 14.76 22.82 22.89
N ALA A 669 13.87 23.28 22.03
CA ALA A 669 12.78 24.16 22.42
C ALA A 669 11.67 23.38 23.16
N GLU A 670 11.03 24.04 24.13
CA GLU A 670 9.76 23.57 24.69
C GLU A 670 8.67 23.64 23.61
N GLU A 671 7.76 22.64 23.62
CA GLU A 671 6.66 22.64 22.69
C GLU A 671 5.70 23.80 22.94
N ARG A 672 5.29 24.47 21.88
CA ARG A 672 4.36 25.60 21.96
C ARG A 672 3.17 25.35 21.04
N TYR A 673 2.01 25.71 21.54
CA TYR A 673 0.74 25.52 20.83
C TYR A 673 0.08 26.88 20.60
N PRO A 674 -0.53 27.10 19.39
CA PRO A 674 -1.30 28.32 19.18
C PRO A 674 -2.52 28.34 20.11
N LYS A 675 -2.72 29.47 20.81
CA LYS A 675 -3.86 29.64 21.69
C LYS A 675 -5.14 29.81 20.87
N CYS A 676 -6.17 29.03 21.20
CA CYS A 676 -7.46 29.10 20.52
C CYS A 676 -8.28 30.36 20.82
N SER A 677 -7.92 31.11 21.87
CA SER A 677 -8.78 32.14 22.48
C SER A 677 -8.53 33.59 22.02
N SER A 678 -7.41 33.85 21.36
CA SER A 678 -7.07 35.22 20.89
C SER A 678 -6.44 35.17 19.51
N GLY A 679 -6.92 35.98 18.58
CA GLY A 679 -6.39 36.03 17.24
C GLY A 679 -6.78 37.32 16.51
N ILE A 680 -6.01 37.68 15.50
CA ILE A 680 -6.31 38.77 14.59
C ILE A 680 -6.91 38.15 13.32
N ASP A 681 -8.20 38.29 13.14
CA ASP A 681 -8.89 37.88 11.92
C ASP A 681 -8.57 38.88 10.80
N ILE A 682 -7.98 38.39 9.73
CA ILE A 682 -7.63 39.19 8.56
C ILE A 682 -8.45 38.81 7.33
N THR A 683 -9.45 37.92 7.48
CA THR A 683 -10.33 37.41 6.40
C THR A 683 -11.00 38.55 5.64
N ASP A 684 -11.63 39.49 6.35
CA ASP A 684 -12.37 40.63 5.77
C ASP A 684 -11.45 41.81 5.42
N GLY A 685 -10.14 41.58 5.39
CA GLY A 685 -9.15 42.58 5.00
C GLY A 685 -9.24 42.93 3.50
N LYS A 686 -8.40 43.92 3.12
CA LYS A 686 -8.20 44.20 1.69
C LYS A 686 -7.20 43.21 1.11
N TRP A 687 -7.64 42.39 0.20
CA TRP A 687 -6.81 41.46 -0.50
C TRP A 687 -6.63 41.82 -1.96
N LYS A 688 -5.42 41.61 -2.46
CA LYS A 688 -5.13 41.63 -3.89
C LYS A 688 -4.89 40.20 -4.34
N LEU A 689 -5.59 39.74 -5.40
CA LEU A 689 -5.43 38.40 -5.98
C LEU A 689 -4.99 38.55 -7.43
N SER A 690 -3.90 37.91 -7.79
CA SER A 690 -3.41 37.70 -9.15
C SER A 690 -3.08 36.23 -9.36
N PHE A 691 -2.87 35.82 -10.63
CA PHE A 691 -2.62 34.42 -10.95
C PHE A 691 -1.25 34.25 -11.61
N VAL A 692 -0.60 33.11 -11.38
CA VAL A 692 0.66 32.69 -11.97
C VAL A 692 0.58 31.20 -12.32
N GLU A 693 1.35 30.76 -13.33
CA GLU A 693 1.37 29.35 -13.77
C GLU A 693 -0.04 28.82 -14.09
N GLU A 694 -0.89 29.71 -14.58
CA GLU A 694 -2.31 29.46 -14.77
C GLU A 694 -2.68 29.04 -16.20
N HIS A 695 -3.64 28.12 -16.32
CA HIS A 695 -4.20 27.64 -17.57
C HIS A 695 -5.71 27.35 -17.43
N PRO A 696 -6.64 28.00 -18.18
CA PRO A 696 -6.36 29.14 -19.06
C PRO A 696 -5.87 30.35 -18.29
N ARG A 697 -5.23 31.27 -19.00
CA ARG A 697 -4.70 32.49 -18.42
C ARG A 697 -5.78 33.40 -17.86
N VAL A 698 -5.59 33.85 -16.61
CA VAL A 698 -6.42 34.87 -15.96
C VAL A 698 -5.67 36.19 -16.01
N ARG A 699 -6.15 37.14 -16.81
CA ARG A 699 -5.48 38.43 -17.03
C ARG A 699 -5.80 39.47 -15.95
N GLU A 700 -6.92 39.28 -15.26
CA GLU A 700 -7.43 40.20 -14.28
C GLU A 700 -6.64 40.11 -12.97
N THR A 701 -6.48 41.24 -12.33
CA THR A 701 -6.09 41.34 -10.94
C THR A 701 -7.26 41.81 -10.12
N PHE A 702 -7.64 41.05 -9.12
CA PHE A 702 -8.83 41.31 -8.32
C PHE A 702 -8.46 42.06 -7.03
N SER A 703 -9.24 43.09 -6.70
CA SER A 703 -9.21 43.80 -5.42
C SER A 703 -10.40 43.32 -4.58
N LEU A 704 -10.14 42.47 -3.60
CA LEU A 704 -11.18 41.83 -2.82
C LEU A 704 -11.39 42.56 -1.49
N LYS A 705 -12.66 42.71 -1.09
CA LYS A 705 -13.04 43.03 0.28
C LYS A 705 -13.48 41.71 0.95
N GLY A 706 -12.55 41.06 1.68
CA GLY A 706 -12.73 39.69 2.14
C GLY A 706 -12.36 38.65 1.11
N LEU A 707 -12.20 37.41 1.56
CA LEU A 707 -11.83 36.27 0.72
C LEU A 707 -13.04 35.75 -0.06
N GLN A 708 -12.78 35.39 -1.31
CA GLN A 708 -13.77 34.78 -2.23
C GLN A 708 -13.13 33.63 -2.98
N THR A 709 -13.92 32.62 -3.30
CA THR A 709 -13.47 31.50 -4.12
C THR A 709 -13.39 31.88 -5.60
N TRP A 710 -12.47 31.28 -6.33
CA TRP A 710 -12.18 31.65 -7.72
C TRP A 710 -13.38 31.51 -8.64
N GLU A 711 -14.27 30.54 -8.36
CA GLU A 711 -15.49 30.27 -9.15
C GLU A 711 -16.44 31.46 -9.18
N THR A 712 -16.31 32.38 -8.23
CA THR A 712 -17.20 33.55 -8.09
C THR A 712 -16.60 34.85 -8.67
N LEU A 713 -15.35 34.81 -9.16
CA LEU A 713 -14.61 36.03 -9.54
C LEU A 713 -14.78 36.39 -11.03
N SER A 714 -14.54 35.42 -11.91
CA SER A 714 -14.73 35.55 -13.36
C SER A 714 -14.79 34.19 -14.02
N ASP A 715 -15.28 34.11 -15.25
CA ASP A 715 -15.37 32.88 -16.03
C ASP A 715 -13.98 32.25 -16.23
N SER A 716 -12.94 33.08 -16.45
CA SER A 716 -11.55 32.58 -16.57
C SER A 716 -11.01 32.02 -15.25
N ALA A 717 -11.27 32.67 -14.13
CA ALA A 717 -10.83 32.21 -12.82
C ALA A 717 -11.59 30.93 -12.38
N ALA A 718 -12.87 30.79 -12.76
CA ALA A 718 -13.70 29.64 -12.43
C ALA A 718 -13.17 28.33 -13.03
N VAL A 719 -12.51 28.37 -14.18
CA VAL A 719 -12.06 27.20 -14.92
C VAL A 719 -10.55 27.03 -14.96
N THR A 720 -9.78 27.94 -14.35
CA THR A 720 -8.32 27.88 -14.39
C THR A 720 -7.77 26.80 -13.48
N MET A 721 -6.68 26.20 -13.91
CA MET A 721 -5.75 25.39 -13.11
C MET A 721 -4.47 26.20 -12.95
N GLY A 722 -3.98 26.39 -11.72
CA GLY A 722 -2.77 27.15 -11.48
C GLY A 722 -2.65 27.63 -10.05
N THR A 723 -1.95 28.75 -9.87
CA THR A 723 -1.67 29.32 -8.54
C THR A 723 -2.21 30.76 -8.45
N GLY A 724 -3.10 30.98 -7.49
CA GLY A 724 -3.58 32.31 -7.10
C GLY A 724 -2.70 32.91 -6.01
N VAL A 725 -2.21 34.12 -6.25
CA VAL A 725 -1.34 34.88 -5.34
C VAL A 725 -2.19 35.93 -4.61
N TYR A 726 -2.42 35.68 -3.34
CA TYR A 726 -3.14 36.60 -2.42
C TYR A 726 -2.15 37.48 -1.69
N GLU A 727 -2.37 38.77 -1.67
CA GLU A 727 -1.53 39.72 -0.92
C GLU A 727 -2.39 40.61 -0.02
N THR A 728 -2.00 40.77 1.23
CA THR A 728 -2.63 41.70 2.19
C THR A 728 -1.60 42.35 3.09
N VAL A 729 -2.04 43.37 3.83
CA VAL A 729 -1.20 44.10 4.75
C VAL A 729 -1.86 44.16 6.13
N VAL A 730 -1.11 43.73 7.13
CA VAL A 730 -1.51 43.77 8.53
C VAL A 730 -0.63 44.74 9.29
N LYS A 731 -1.23 45.61 10.15
CA LYS A 731 -0.49 46.51 11.05
C LYS A 731 -0.50 45.96 12.45
N LEU A 732 0.68 45.79 13.05
CA LEU A 732 0.84 45.34 14.44
C LEU A 732 1.41 46.45 15.30
N SER A 733 0.88 46.57 16.53
CA SER A 733 1.51 47.39 17.58
C SER A 733 2.81 46.75 18.08
N SER A 734 3.62 47.49 18.80
CA SER A 734 4.85 46.99 19.44
C SER A 734 4.56 45.76 20.33
N ALA A 735 3.52 45.82 21.13
CA ALA A 735 3.12 44.76 22.05
C ALA A 735 2.66 43.48 21.32
N LEU A 736 2.07 43.61 20.16
CA LEU A 736 1.68 42.47 19.34
C LEU A 736 2.87 41.90 18.55
N ALA A 737 3.77 42.74 18.07
CA ALA A 737 4.94 42.32 17.29
C ALA A 737 5.95 41.48 18.14
N SER A 738 5.93 41.61 19.46
CA SER A 738 6.80 40.84 20.35
C SER A 738 6.29 39.43 20.66
N ARG A 739 5.08 39.09 20.23
CA ARG A 739 4.50 37.75 20.41
C ARG A 739 4.94 36.78 19.31
N GLN A 740 4.93 35.49 19.62
CA GLN A 740 5.01 34.45 18.63
C GLN A 740 3.65 34.28 17.96
N TRP A 741 3.63 34.24 16.64
CA TRP A 741 2.41 34.13 15.87
C TRP A 741 2.40 32.89 15.00
N TYR A 742 1.22 32.31 14.86
CA TYR A 742 0.87 31.30 13.88
C TYR A 742 -0.15 31.89 12.89
N ILE A 743 -0.08 31.50 11.63
CA ILE A 743 -1.11 31.82 10.66
C ILE A 743 -1.95 30.56 10.41
N ASP A 744 -3.24 30.66 10.72
CA ASP A 744 -4.26 29.64 10.46
C ASP A 744 -5.04 30.06 9.23
N LEU A 745 -4.96 29.27 8.17
CA LEU A 745 -5.60 29.53 6.88
C LEU A 745 -7.03 28.96 6.79
N GLY A 746 -7.46 28.21 7.81
CA GLY A 746 -8.81 27.64 7.91
C GLY A 746 -9.06 26.57 6.86
N ASP A 747 -9.51 26.98 5.68
CA ASP A 747 -9.86 26.09 4.56
C ASP A 747 -9.10 26.50 3.28
N VAL A 748 -8.19 25.63 2.84
CA VAL A 748 -7.33 25.85 1.67
C VAL A 748 -7.68 24.86 0.55
N ARG A 749 -7.81 25.32 -0.67
CA ARG A 749 -8.12 24.51 -1.84
C ARG A 749 -7.10 24.76 -2.96
N GLU A 750 -5.91 23.99 -2.96
CA GLU A 750 -5.68 22.79 -2.10
C GLU A 750 -4.42 22.92 -1.24
N SER A 751 -3.37 23.63 -1.71
CA SER A 751 -2.13 23.86 -0.97
C SER A 751 -1.76 25.33 -0.99
N ALA A 752 -1.06 25.81 0.05
CA ALA A 752 -0.74 27.23 0.18
C ALA A 752 0.69 27.46 0.65
N ARG A 753 1.53 28.08 -0.17
CA ARG A 753 2.83 28.63 0.22
C ARG A 753 2.65 29.99 0.85
N VAL A 754 3.22 30.20 2.04
CA VAL A 754 3.04 31.46 2.80
C VAL A 754 4.35 32.20 2.94
N PHE A 755 4.28 33.51 2.69
CA PHE A 755 5.39 34.45 2.86
C PHE A 755 4.96 35.60 3.77
N VAL A 756 5.80 35.94 4.74
CA VAL A 756 5.60 37.09 5.62
C VAL A 756 6.77 38.04 5.45
N ASN A 757 6.50 39.30 5.09
CA ASN A 757 7.52 40.31 4.77
C ASN A 757 8.57 39.83 3.74
N GLY A 758 8.12 39.03 2.76
CA GLY A 758 8.96 38.46 1.71
C GLY A 758 9.72 37.19 2.09
N LYS A 759 9.66 36.76 3.36
CA LYS A 759 10.32 35.55 3.81
C LYS A 759 9.35 34.36 3.75
N TYR A 760 9.75 33.26 3.11
CA TYR A 760 8.99 31.99 3.08
C TYR A 760 8.95 31.38 4.48
N ILE A 761 7.74 31.06 4.97
CA ILE A 761 7.55 30.45 6.29
C ILE A 761 7.13 28.98 6.21
N GLY A 762 6.57 28.54 5.09
CA GLY A 762 6.19 27.14 4.88
C GLY A 762 5.08 26.96 3.86
N CYS A 763 4.69 25.72 3.63
CA CYS A 763 3.57 25.32 2.80
C CYS A 763 2.52 24.59 3.65
N ALA A 764 1.30 25.11 3.67
CA ALA A 764 0.14 24.46 4.27
C ALA A 764 -0.53 23.59 3.20
N TRP A 765 -0.16 22.32 3.13
CA TRP A 765 -0.60 21.36 2.12
C TRP A 765 -1.55 20.28 2.66
N ALA A 766 -1.69 20.17 3.98
CA ALA A 766 -2.58 19.24 4.66
C ALA A 766 -3.23 19.89 5.90
N ALA A 767 -4.39 19.39 6.28
CA ALA A 767 -5.07 19.83 7.52
C ALA A 767 -4.27 19.36 8.77
N PRO A 768 -4.19 20.23 9.82
CA PRO A 768 -4.67 21.61 9.88
C PRO A 768 -3.74 22.58 9.14
N TYR A 769 -4.33 23.54 8.42
CA TYR A 769 -3.58 24.51 7.60
C TYR A 769 -3.01 25.65 8.46
N ILE A 770 -2.13 25.32 9.41
CA ILE A 770 -1.54 26.23 10.39
C ILE A 770 -0.02 26.24 10.22
N LEU A 771 0.57 27.43 10.13
CA LEU A 771 2.03 27.60 10.01
C LEU A 771 2.56 28.56 11.09
N ASP A 772 3.75 28.28 11.64
CA ASP A 772 4.49 29.21 12.49
C ASP A 772 5.05 30.36 11.64
N CYS A 773 4.75 31.60 12.05
CA CYS A 773 5.28 32.78 11.40
C CYS A 773 6.79 33.00 11.63
N LYS A 774 7.47 32.17 12.40
CA LYS A 774 8.94 32.14 12.58
C LYS A 774 9.53 33.52 12.97
N ASN A 775 8.83 34.25 13.80
CA ASN A 775 9.22 35.60 14.24
C ASN A 775 9.45 36.58 13.06
N THR A 776 8.74 36.45 11.97
CA THR A 776 8.87 37.35 10.81
C THR A 776 7.98 38.57 10.86
N LEU A 777 7.00 38.59 11.75
CA LEU A 777 6.12 39.71 11.98
C LEU A 777 6.84 40.78 12.81
N ARG A 778 6.61 42.09 12.49
CA ARG A 778 7.26 43.23 13.09
C ARG A 778 6.29 44.36 13.45
N GLN A 779 6.67 45.29 14.27
CA GLN A 779 5.91 46.49 14.53
C GLN A 779 5.64 47.27 13.24
N GLY A 780 4.42 47.82 13.11
CA GLY A 780 4.00 48.57 11.95
C GLY A 780 3.44 47.66 10.82
N ARG A 781 3.78 47.96 9.61
CA ARG A 781 3.24 47.32 8.40
C ARG A 781 3.92 45.99 8.13
N ASN A 782 3.12 44.94 7.99
CA ASN A 782 3.55 43.59 7.57
C ASN A 782 2.81 43.18 6.32
N THR A 783 3.55 42.66 5.34
CA THR A 783 2.97 42.09 4.11
C THR A 783 2.84 40.61 4.27
N ILE A 784 1.65 40.07 4.03
CA ILE A 784 1.38 38.64 3.96
C ILE A 784 1.05 38.28 2.53
N ARG A 785 1.79 37.33 1.96
CA ARG A 785 1.54 36.76 0.62
C ARG A 785 1.28 35.26 0.76
N ILE A 786 0.18 34.81 0.14
CA ILE A 786 -0.25 33.40 0.17
C ILE A 786 -0.46 32.96 -1.27
N GLU A 787 0.27 31.93 -1.70
CA GLU A 787 0.19 31.36 -3.03
C GLU A 787 -0.57 30.04 -2.95
N VAL A 788 -1.81 30.02 -3.42
CA VAL A 788 -2.70 28.85 -3.37
C VAL A 788 -2.70 28.16 -4.72
N THR A 789 -2.39 26.86 -4.72
CA THR A 789 -2.45 26.00 -5.91
C THR A 789 -3.71 25.13 -5.84
N ASN A 790 -4.54 25.16 -6.90
CA ASN A 790 -5.76 24.39 -7.00
C ASN A 790 -5.58 23.07 -7.79
N LEU A 791 -6.67 22.30 -7.90
CA LEU A 791 -6.75 21.09 -8.71
C LEU A 791 -7.11 21.38 -10.16
N PRO A 792 -6.77 20.46 -11.09
CA PRO A 792 -7.13 20.57 -12.50
C PRO A 792 -8.60 20.26 -12.81
N ALA A 793 -9.42 19.92 -11.83
CA ALA A 793 -10.82 19.45 -12.00
C ALA A 793 -11.70 20.39 -12.79
N ASN A 794 -11.66 21.70 -12.49
CA ASN A 794 -12.49 22.69 -13.20
C ASN A 794 -12.03 22.89 -14.65
N ARG A 795 -10.72 22.84 -14.88
CA ARG A 795 -10.13 22.93 -16.22
C ARG A 795 -10.56 21.77 -17.11
N ILE A 796 -10.43 20.52 -16.63
CA ILE A 796 -10.78 19.35 -17.45
C ILE A 796 -12.28 19.32 -17.76
N ALA A 797 -13.12 19.71 -16.80
CA ALA A 797 -14.56 19.80 -16.99
C ALA A 797 -14.93 20.88 -18.03
N ASP A 798 -14.23 22.03 -18.03
CA ASP A 798 -14.42 23.08 -19.03
C ASP A 798 -14.02 22.62 -20.43
N LEU A 799 -12.89 21.93 -20.57
CA LEU A 799 -12.46 21.37 -21.86
C LEU A 799 -13.51 20.43 -22.44
N ASP A 800 -14.09 19.56 -21.60
CA ASP A 800 -15.16 18.64 -22.05
C ASP A 800 -16.45 19.37 -22.43
N ARG A 801 -16.90 20.34 -21.62
CA ARG A 801 -18.07 21.17 -21.95
C ARG A 801 -17.92 21.94 -23.26
N ARG A 802 -16.72 22.36 -23.57
CA ARG A 802 -16.39 23.06 -24.81
C ARG A 802 -16.13 22.14 -26.00
N GLY A 803 -16.16 20.80 -25.80
CA GLY A 803 -15.87 19.82 -26.84
C GLY A 803 -14.43 19.85 -27.33
N VAL A 804 -13.47 20.30 -26.51
CA VAL A 804 -12.06 20.32 -26.87
C VAL A 804 -11.49 18.91 -26.86
N THR A 805 -10.89 18.48 -27.93
CA THR A 805 -10.26 17.17 -28.06
C THR A 805 -8.94 17.14 -27.29
N TRP A 806 -8.95 16.62 -26.10
CA TRP A 806 -7.75 16.38 -25.30
C TRP A 806 -7.49 14.87 -25.10
N ARG A 807 -8.48 14.00 -25.35
CA ARG A 807 -8.41 12.56 -25.18
C ARG A 807 -7.71 11.91 -26.37
N LYS A 808 -6.40 11.93 -26.41
CA LYS A 808 -5.56 11.22 -27.38
C LYS A 808 -5.29 9.77 -26.99
N MET A 809 -5.64 9.38 -25.78
CA MET A 809 -5.38 8.11 -25.17
C MET A 809 -6.45 7.06 -25.53
N LYS A 810 -6.13 5.77 -25.32
CA LYS A 810 -7.12 4.69 -25.45
C LYS A 810 -8.27 4.90 -24.48
N ASP A 811 -9.45 4.46 -24.84
CA ASP A 811 -10.68 4.69 -24.03
C ASP A 811 -10.54 4.22 -22.59
N ILE A 812 -9.75 3.16 -22.34
CA ILE A 812 -9.48 2.66 -21.00
C ILE A 812 -8.83 3.70 -20.08
N ASN A 813 -8.10 4.67 -20.61
CA ASN A 813 -7.45 5.73 -19.82
C ASN A 813 -8.41 6.83 -19.36
N VAL A 814 -9.68 6.75 -19.74
CA VAL A 814 -10.72 7.75 -19.46
C VAL A 814 -11.93 7.06 -18.84
N VAL A 815 -11.67 6.20 -17.87
CA VAL A 815 -12.72 5.54 -17.07
C VAL A 815 -12.83 6.20 -15.70
N ASP A 816 -13.99 6.03 -15.05
CA ASP A 816 -14.21 6.40 -13.66
C ASP A 816 -13.79 5.27 -12.70
N ILE A 817 -13.92 5.50 -11.41
CA ILE A 817 -13.62 4.53 -10.35
C ILE A 817 -14.41 3.21 -10.47
N ASN A 818 -15.50 3.18 -11.23
CA ASN A 818 -16.28 1.99 -11.51
C ASN A 818 -15.89 1.32 -12.84
N TYR A 819 -14.76 1.73 -13.42
CA TYR A 819 -14.23 1.25 -14.73
C TYR A 819 -15.20 1.52 -15.91
N LYS A 820 -16.03 2.54 -15.78
CA LYS A 820 -16.94 2.96 -16.85
C LYS A 820 -16.34 4.13 -17.60
N ARG A 821 -16.50 4.11 -18.94
CA ARG A 821 -16.11 5.26 -19.76
C ARG A 821 -16.85 6.51 -19.26
N THR A 822 -16.11 7.59 -19.04
CA THR A 822 -16.64 8.82 -18.46
C THR A 822 -16.27 10.06 -19.28
N THR A 823 -17.04 11.14 -19.09
CA THR A 823 -16.68 12.50 -19.41
C THR A 823 -16.77 13.33 -18.15
N TYR A 824 -16.05 14.43 -18.10
CA TYR A 824 -16.04 15.32 -16.93
C TYR A 824 -16.95 16.54 -17.09
N GLU A 825 -17.70 16.66 -18.20
CA GLU A 825 -18.57 17.80 -18.52
C GLU A 825 -19.62 18.08 -17.44
N ASN A 826 -20.11 17.02 -16.78
CA ASN A 826 -21.14 17.09 -15.75
C ASN A 826 -20.57 17.35 -14.34
N TRP A 827 -19.26 17.50 -14.19
CA TRP A 827 -18.71 17.88 -12.89
C TRP A 827 -19.11 19.31 -12.53
N GLY A 828 -19.73 19.47 -11.35
CA GLY A 828 -19.90 20.78 -10.76
C GLY A 828 -18.55 21.40 -10.39
N PRO A 829 -18.49 22.73 -10.22
CA PRO A 829 -17.26 23.41 -9.89
C PRO A 829 -16.70 22.93 -8.54
N VAL A 830 -15.41 22.62 -8.53
CA VAL A 830 -14.65 22.39 -7.31
C VAL A 830 -14.14 23.73 -6.79
N LYS A 831 -14.41 24.03 -5.51
CA LYS A 831 -13.93 25.28 -4.88
C LYS A 831 -12.43 25.40 -5.01
N SER A 832 -11.94 26.59 -5.29
CA SER A 832 -10.51 26.92 -5.44
C SER A 832 -10.16 28.18 -4.66
N GLY A 833 -8.94 28.22 -4.11
CA GLY A 833 -8.42 29.39 -3.39
C GLY A 833 -8.50 29.28 -1.86
N LEU A 834 -8.47 30.42 -1.17
CA LEU A 834 -8.71 30.52 0.25
C LEU A 834 -10.21 30.55 0.51
N CYS A 835 -10.72 29.49 1.14
CA CYS A 835 -12.15 29.28 1.36
C CYS A 835 -12.57 29.44 2.81
N GLY A 836 -11.61 29.48 3.73
CA GLY A 836 -11.80 29.62 5.17
C GLY A 836 -11.43 30.99 5.72
N ARG A 837 -11.56 31.12 7.06
CA ARG A 837 -11.09 32.29 7.79
C ARG A 837 -9.57 32.25 7.92
N VAL A 838 -8.91 33.37 7.64
CA VAL A 838 -7.47 33.53 7.84
C VAL A 838 -7.24 34.32 9.13
N VAL A 839 -6.60 33.68 10.11
CA VAL A 839 -6.41 34.23 11.46
C VAL A 839 -4.95 34.14 11.89
N LEU A 840 -4.38 35.23 12.37
CA LEU A 840 -3.14 35.17 13.11
C LEU A 840 -3.46 34.79 14.56
N ARG A 841 -2.86 33.72 15.08
CA ARG A 841 -3.04 33.19 16.45
C ARG A 841 -1.74 33.32 17.23
N ASP A 842 -1.79 33.70 18.53
CA ASP A 842 -0.64 33.77 19.42
C ASP A 842 -0.55 32.63 20.43
#